data_36f7b0f3d6776d5c0b1b3524ccdbee8e
#
_entry.id   36f7b0f3d6776d5c0b1b3524ccdbee8e
#
_cell.length_a   1.000
_cell.length_b   1.000
_cell.length_c   1.000
_cell.angle_alpha   90.00
_cell.angle_beta   90.00
_cell.angle_gamma   90.00
#
_symmetry.space_group_name_H-M   'P 1'
#
loop_
_entity.id
_entity.type
_entity.pdbx_description
1 polymer ?
#
loop_
_entity_poly.entity_id
_entity_poly.type
_entity_poly.pdbx_seq_one_letter_code
_entity_poly.pdbx_strand_id
1 'polypeptide(L)'
;MTPSRNERPADQGSGFGDFFRYHGWLSPGVRLFRRLSFTAKAGWIAAAFLIPLAMTLWFLWSGAQDLIASTRAEQQGMRYAEPLRAVMQAVQERRQAAVLGTSELGAAQGRLEQALRGLADAQKALGADLATAPGYEAVLKQVQALQQAPAGADAQLDAHNQLMDALTKLIADVADGSQLALDPELDTYHMMVVSILRGPMQTENTARLAALGSLVLTAGQPLDAARRDRLTEWLAVEPLLDADVERSYQQGVAAFPEVAARMDMAGTDAAFDAFLKAVRQQLMGPELQGRAADFQALASQVLAKQNQLNAQVFKRLDERLQQRIDAQQHGFLVKFSVAVLFVLLAAYLMFAFFKVMTGGLQEVAGHLREITKGNLTTAPRPWGSDEAAQLMLTMGEMQTSLRHIVGAVLSGSAQVRSSSGEIASAAHDLSGRTEQTAANLEETAATMEQISGQVRQVGQRVADARHIVEANAGAAADCGRVIGDVVQTMERIRNSSSRIGEIIGTIDGIAFQTNILALNAAVEAARAGEHGRGFAVVASEVRALAGRSANAAKEIKTLIGSSIEQVEAGHGVVGQAREMMATIVGNAEQIAGQMREIADATQQQSHGVVEVGAAVRSLDEATQQNAALVEQTTAAASALADQAQRLNGEVSFFKLA
;
A
#
# COMPACT_ATOMS: atom_id res chain seq x y z
N MET A 1 -37.51 -75.11 -32.23
CA MET A 1 -37.82 -73.73 -32.46
C MET A 1 -36.69 -72.89 -31.82
N THR A 2 -35.89 -72.24 -32.63
CA THR A 2 -34.69 -71.50 -32.30
C THR A 2 -35.03 -70.20 -31.54
N PRO A 3 -34.31 -69.83 -30.46
CA PRO A 3 -34.51 -68.54 -29.84
C PRO A 3 -33.81 -67.40 -30.61
N SER A 4 -34.54 -66.35 -30.84
CA SER A 4 -34.14 -65.14 -31.52
C SER A 4 -33.02 -64.40 -30.80
N ARG A 5 -32.03 -63.99 -31.57
CA ARG A 5 -30.89 -63.14 -31.27
C ARG A 5 -31.41 -61.77 -30.80
N ASN A 6 -31.21 -61.46 -29.52
CA ASN A 6 -31.42 -60.09 -29.00
C ASN A 6 -30.39 -59.17 -29.60
N GLU A 7 -30.79 -58.37 -30.55
CA GLU A 7 -30.04 -57.26 -31.10
C GLU A 7 -29.82 -56.21 -29.99
N ARG A 8 -28.55 -55.92 -29.69
CA ARG A 8 -28.20 -54.77 -28.92
C ARG A 8 -28.59 -53.53 -29.72
N PRO A 9 -29.30 -52.55 -29.15
CA PRO A 9 -29.57 -51.32 -29.86
C PRO A 9 -28.25 -50.60 -30.18
N ALA A 10 -28.09 -50.25 -31.45
CA ALA A 10 -26.97 -49.48 -31.98
C ALA A 10 -26.79 -48.18 -31.16
N ASP A 11 -25.56 -47.91 -30.83
CA ASP A 11 -25.08 -46.69 -30.23
C ASP A 11 -25.42 -45.49 -31.14
N GLN A 12 -26.64 -44.95 -31.01
CA GLN A 12 -27.00 -43.70 -31.64
C GLN A 12 -26.17 -42.61 -31.00
N GLY A 13 -25.24 -42.06 -31.73
CA GLY A 13 -24.37 -40.97 -31.32
C GLY A 13 -25.17 -39.84 -30.67
N SER A 14 -25.13 -39.79 -29.38
CA SER A 14 -25.72 -38.72 -28.61
C SER A 14 -25.07 -37.38 -28.99
N GLY A 15 -25.82 -36.57 -29.74
CA GLY A 15 -25.38 -35.24 -30.12
C GLY A 15 -25.01 -34.40 -28.91
N PHE A 16 -24.15 -33.41 -29.13
CA PHE A 16 -23.66 -32.50 -28.08
C PHE A 16 -24.78 -31.87 -27.25
N GLY A 17 -26.01 -31.73 -27.84
CA GLY A 17 -27.20 -31.21 -27.17
C GLY A 17 -27.81 -32.13 -26.11
N ASP A 18 -27.82 -33.47 -26.32
CA ASP A 18 -28.31 -34.42 -25.33
C ASP A 18 -27.38 -34.58 -24.12
N PHE A 19 -26.13 -34.22 -24.32
CA PHE A 19 -25.13 -34.23 -23.29
C PHE A 19 -25.45 -33.24 -22.15
N PHE A 20 -25.92 -32.03 -22.47
CA PHE A 20 -26.29 -31.01 -21.47
C PHE A 20 -27.66 -31.24 -20.82
N ARG A 21 -28.54 -32.01 -21.46
CA ARG A 21 -29.92 -32.19 -21.05
C ARG A 21 -30.07 -33.06 -19.75
N TYR A 22 -29.12 -33.97 -19.49
CA TYR A 22 -29.19 -34.92 -18.36
C TYR A 22 -28.43 -34.47 -17.10
N HIS A 23 -27.43 -33.61 -17.18
CA HIS A 23 -26.58 -33.24 -16.04
C HIS A 23 -26.21 -31.75 -16.02
N GLY A 24 -26.82 -30.93 -16.85
CA GLY A 24 -26.52 -29.51 -16.93
C GLY A 24 -25.02 -29.27 -17.21
N TRP A 25 -24.47 -28.22 -16.65
CA TRP A 25 -23.07 -27.84 -16.80
C TRP A 25 -22.07 -28.83 -16.15
N LEU A 26 -22.52 -29.69 -15.22
CA LEU A 26 -21.69 -30.73 -14.59
C LEU A 26 -21.50 -31.97 -15.49
N SER A 27 -22.24 -32.07 -16.57
CA SER A 27 -22.23 -33.22 -17.46
C SER A 27 -20.85 -33.62 -18.00
N PRO A 28 -19.92 -32.70 -18.36
CA PRO A 28 -18.58 -33.07 -18.82
C PRO A 28 -17.77 -33.80 -17.75
N GLY A 29 -17.81 -33.28 -16.53
CA GLY A 29 -17.12 -33.86 -15.39
C GLY A 29 -17.67 -35.26 -15.03
N VAL A 30 -18.98 -35.41 -14.99
CA VAL A 30 -19.61 -36.70 -14.68
C VAL A 30 -19.26 -37.78 -15.70
N ARG A 31 -19.23 -37.46 -17.01
CA ARG A 31 -18.83 -38.42 -18.05
C ARG A 31 -17.35 -38.76 -17.98
N LEU A 32 -16.49 -37.80 -17.76
CA LEU A 32 -15.06 -38.02 -17.57
C LEU A 32 -14.82 -38.96 -16.40
N PHE A 33 -15.42 -38.66 -15.25
CA PHE A 33 -15.25 -39.42 -14.03
C PHE A 33 -15.87 -40.84 -14.12
N ARG A 34 -16.96 -41.04 -14.89
CA ARG A 34 -17.53 -42.41 -15.10
C ARG A 34 -16.61 -43.33 -15.91
N ARG A 35 -15.73 -42.77 -16.77
CA ARG A 35 -14.80 -43.56 -17.60
C ARG A 35 -13.47 -43.85 -16.91
N LEU A 36 -13.16 -43.12 -15.85
CA LEU A 36 -11.88 -43.19 -15.16
C LEU A 36 -11.90 -44.22 -14.05
N SER A 37 -10.80 -44.95 -13.87
CA SER A 37 -10.55 -45.74 -12.68
C SER A 37 -10.53 -44.85 -11.42
N PHE A 38 -10.71 -45.46 -10.25
CA PHE A 38 -10.68 -44.71 -8.98
C PHE A 38 -9.37 -43.95 -8.79
N THR A 39 -8.23 -44.55 -9.13
CA THR A 39 -6.91 -43.92 -9.11
C THR A 39 -6.81 -42.73 -10.06
N ALA A 40 -7.38 -42.85 -11.27
CA ALA A 40 -7.38 -41.72 -12.20
C ALA A 40 -8.30 -40.57 -11.75
N LYS A 41 -9.45 -40.87 -11.15
CA LYS A 41 -10.33 -39.87 -10.51
C LYS A 41 -9.59 -39.12 -9.41
N ALA A 42 -8.88 -39.85 -8.56
CA ALA A 42 -8.05 -39.30 -7.52
C ALA A 42 -6.98 -38.34 -8.08
N GLY A 43 -6.30 -38.77 -9.15
CA GLY A 43 -5.31 -37.95 -9.82
C GLY A 43 -5.89 -36.63 -10.37
N TRP A 44 -7.07 -36.67 -10.97
CA TRP A 44 -7.76 -35.47 -11.46
C TRP A 44 -8.19 -34.53 -10.34
N ILE A 45 -8.73 -35.08 -9.23
CA ILE A 45 -9.09 -34.28 -8.06
C ILE A 45 -7.84 -33.68 -7.44
N ALA A 46 -6.78 -34.49 -7.27
CA ALA A 46 -5.50 -34.00 -6.77
C ALA A 46 -4.96 -32.86 -7.64
N ALA A 47 -4.97 -33.03 -8.97
CA ALA A 47 -4.51 -32.00 -9.90
C ALA A 47 -5.36 -30.71 -9.80
N ALA A 48 -6.67 -30.84 -9.67
CA ALA A 48 -7.58 -29.70 -9.52
C ALA A 48 -7.35 -28.88 -8.25
N PHE A 49 -6.86 -29.51 -7.17
CA PHE A 49 -6.49 -28.82 -5.94
C PHE A 49 -5.02 -28.37 -5.93
N LEU A 50 -4.11 -29.21 -6.45
CA LEU A 50 -2.68 -28.90 -6.40
C LEU A 50 -2.27 -27.81 -7.39
N ILE A 51 -2.91 -27.73 -8.56
CA ILE A 51 -2.58 -26.70 -9.56
C ILE A 51 -2.91 -25.29 -9.05
N PRO A 52 -4.14 -24.98 -8.58
CA PRO A 52 -4.44 -23.66 -8.01
C PRO A 52 -3.59 -23.35 -6.77
N LEU A 53 -3.33 -24.37 -5.96
CA LEU A 53 -2.49 -24.23 -4.77
C LEU A 53 -1.05 -23.88 -5.14
N ALA A 54 -0.48 -24.61 -6.12
CA ALA A 54 0.85 -24.29 -6.65
C ALA A 54 0.91 -22.89 -7.24
N MET A 55 -0.15 -22.49 -7.96
CA MET A 55 -0.28 -21.14 -8.49
C MET A 55 -0.38 -20.09 -7.38
N THR A 56 -1.14 -20.36 -6.33
CA THR A 56 -1.22 -19.47 -5.16
C THR A 56 0.12 -19.35 -4.43
N LEU A 57 0.83 -20.48 -4.26
CA LEU A 57 2.17 -20.48 -3.67
C LEU A 57 3.18 -19.73 -4.56
N TRP A 58 3.04 -19.85 -5.87
CA TRP A 58 3.82 -19.07 -6.82
C TRP A 58 3.56 -17.57 -6.68
N PHE A 59 2.30 -17.15 -6.62
CA PHE A 59 1.95 -15.74 -6.41
C PHE A 59 2.42 -15.22 -5.05
N LEU A 60 2.31 -16.05 -4.00
CA LEU A 60 2.83 -15.71 -2.68
C LEU A 60 4.35 -15.52 -2.71
N TRP A 61 5.06 -16.41 -3.40
CA TRP A 61 6.50 -16.32 -3.56
C TRP A 61 6.90 -15.12 -4.42
N SER A 62 6.27 -14.94 -5.59
CA SER A 62 6.51 -13.82 -6.48
C SER A 62 6.25 -12.49 -5.79
N GLY A 63 5.09 -12.32 -5.13
CA GLY A 63 4.77 -11.09 -4.41
C GLY A 63 5.72 -10.79 -3.24
N ALA A 64 6.20 -11.84 -2.55
CA ALA A 64 7.22 -11.65 -1.52
C ALA A 64 8.58 -11.23 -2.11
N GLN A 65 8.96 -11.80 -3.27
CA GLN A 65 10.18 -11.41 -3.96
C GLN A 65 10.11 -9.96 -4.48
N ASP A 66 8.96 -9.55 -5.01
CA ASP A 66 8.77 -8.18 -5.49
C ASP A 66 8.91 -7.16 -4.35
N LEU A 67 8.30 -7.44 -3.19
CA LEU A 67 8.43 -6.61 -1.99
C LEU A 67 9.87 -6.54 -1.48
N ILE A 68 10.56 -7.68 -1.43
CA ILE A 68 11.96 -7.73 -1.01
C ILE A 68 12.85 -7.03 -2.05
N ALA A 69 12.57 -7.18 -3.34
CA ALA A 69 13.31 -6.53 -4.42
C ALA A 69 13.15 -5.01 -4.37
N SER A 70 11.93 -4.50 -4.14
CA SER A 70 11.69 -3.07 -3.95
C SER A 70 12.50 -2.52 -2.78
N THR A 71 12.40 -3.14 -1.58
CA THR A 71 13.18 -2.67 -0.42
C THR A 71 14.70 -2.83 -0.61
N ARG A 72 15.15 -3.82 -1.39
CA ARG A 72 16.57 -3.93 -1.76
C ARG A 72 16.99 -2.82 -2.73
N ALA A 73 16.12 -2.40 -3.64
CA ALA A 73 16.40 -1.25 -4.49
C ALA A 73 16.53 0.03 -3.66
N GLU A 74 15.66 0.21 -2.66
CA GLU A 74 15.77 1.30 -1.69
C GLU A 74 17.12 1.26 -0.95
N GLN A 75 17.55 0.08 -0.48
CA GLN A 75 18.89 -0.08 0.12
C GLN A 75 20.06 0.18 -0.85
N GLN A 76 19.89 -0.16 -2.14
CA GLN A 76 20.90 0.18 -3.15
C GLN A 76 21.00 1.71 -3.29
N GLY A 77 19.86 2.41 -3.26
CA GLY A 77 19.83 3.88 -3.20
C GLY A 77 20.57 4.42 -1.99
N MET A 78 20.36 3.83 -0.81
CA MET A 78 21.09 4.20 0.41
C MET A 78 22.62 4.03 0.25
N ARG A 79 23.05 2.88 -0.29
CA ARG A 79 24.46 2.60 -0.52
C ARG A 79 25.12 3.55 -1.52
N TYR A 80 24.34 4.03 -2.50
CA TYR A 80 24.81 5.05 -3.42
C TYR A 80 24.79 6.46 -2.78
N ALA A 81 23.75 6.77 -2.00
CA ALA A 81 23.60 8.06 -1.35
C ALA A 81 24.67 8.31 -0.28
N GLU A 82 25.18 7.28 0.39
CA GLU A 82 26.22 7.41 1.42
C GLU A 82 27.50 8.12 0.90
N PRO A 83 28.20 7.61 -0.13
CA PRO A 83 29.37 8.31 -0.69
C PRO A 83 28.99 9.63 -1.37
N LEU A 84 27.80 9.76 -1.92
CA LEU A 84 27.34 11.03 -2.50
C LEU A 84 27.20 12.12 -1.44
N ARG A 85 26.65 11.82 -0.27
CA ARG A 85 26.59 12.72 0.89
C ARG A 85 27.98 13.10 1.38
N ALA A 86 28.90 12.14 1.39
CA ALA A 86 30.29 12.42 1.73
C ALA A 86 30.94 13.42 0.74
N VAL A 87 30.62 13.31 -0.56
CA VAL A 87 31.04 14.30 -1.57
C VAL A 87 30.41 15.66 -1.27
N MET A 88 29.11 15.72 -1.00
CA MET A 88 28.43 16.98 -0.67
C MET A 88 29.09 17.68 0.53
N GLN A 89 29.34 16.94 1.60
CA GLN A 89 30.05 17.48 2.77
C GLN A 89 31.47 17.97 2.41
N ALA A 90 32.22 17.18 1.66
CA ALA A 90 33.58 17.56 1.25
C ALA A 90 33.59 18.81 0.35
N VAL A 91 32.56 18.99 -0.49
CA VAL A 91 32.40 20.22 -1.31
C VAL A 91 32.10 21.40 -0.42
N GLN A 92 31.26 21.27 0.61
CA GLN A 92 30.95 22.33 1.57
C GLN A 92 32.22 22.78 2.33
N GLU A 93 32.99 21.81 2.84
CA GLU A 93 34.25 22.09 3.53
C GLU A 93 35.27 22.75 2.60
N ARG A 94 35.39 22.25 1.35
CA ARG A 94 36.30 22.84 0.37
C ARG A 94 35.86 24.25 -0.05
N ARG A 95 34.55 24.46 -0.23
CA ARG A 95 33.97 25.78 -0.52
C ARG A 95 34.36 26.79 0.55
N GLN A 96 34.16 26.42 1.82
CA GLN A 96 34.51 27.30 2.95
C GLN A 96 35.99 27.65 2.94
N ALA A 97 36.85 26.65 2.75
CA ALA A 97 38.30 26.84 2.71
C ALA A 97 38.75 27.67 1.50
N ALA A 98 38.15 27.44 0.32
CA ALA A 98 38.48 28.14 -0.92
C ALA A 98 38.03 29.61 -0.89
N VAL A 99 36.82 29.87 -0.40
CA VAL A 99 36.25 31.22 -0.32
C VAL A 99 37.00 32.07 0.68
N LEU A 100 37.48 31.49 1.77
CA LEU A 100 38.25 32.21 2.80
C LEU A 100 39.77 32.18 2.58
N GLY A 101 40.24 31.42 1.61
CA GLY A 101 41.67 31.31 1.33
C GLY A 101 42.49 30.72 2.47
N THR A 102 41.92 29.77 3.23
CA THR A 102 42.56 29.15 4.41
C THR A 102 43.61 28.11 4.01
N SER A 103 44.58 27.85 4.91
CA SER A 103 45.58 26.79 4.73
C SER A 103 44.98 25.38 4.65
N GLU A 104 43.73 25.20 5.03
CA GLU A 104 43.00 23.92 5.00
C GLU A 104 42.56 23.50 3.61
N LEU A 105 42.67 24.39 2.60
CA LEU A 105 42.20 24.12 1.23
C LEU A 105 42.81 22.83 0.65
N GLY A 106 44.08 22.59 0.86
CA GLY A 106 44.76 21.37 0.39
C GLY A 106 44.21 20.10 1.06
N ALA A 107 43.95 20.15 2.35
CA ALA A 107 43.37 19.05 3.07
C ALA A 107 41.93 18.80 2.65
N ALA A 108 41.14 19.86 2.47
CA ALA A 108 39.76 19.77 1.97
C ALA A 108 39.70 19.24 0.52
N GLN A 109 40.64 19.62 -0.33
CA GLN A 109 40.78 19.04 -1.67
C GLN A 109 41.03 17.54 -1.62
N GLY A 110 41.97 17.08 -0.75
CA GLY A 110 42.23 15.66 -0.58
C GLY A 110 40.99 14.85 -0.09
N ARG A 111 40.21 15.43 0.83
CA ARG A 111 38.93 14.82 1.27
C ARG A 111 37.92 14.74 0.13
N LEU A 112 37.81 15.79 -0.68
CA LEU A 112 36.91 15.78 -1.85
C LEU A 112 37.33 14.69 -2.85
N GLU A 113 38.63 14.59 -3.16
CA GLU A 113 39.13 13.56 -4.08
C GLU A 113 38.88 12.15 -3.55
N GLN A 114 39.03 11.93 -2.25
CA GLN A 114 38.72 10.66 -1.61
C GLN A 114 37.22 10.35 -1.69
N ALA A 115 36.37 11.31 -1.41
CA ALA A 115 34.92 11.16 -1.48
C ALA A 115 34.45 10.89 -2.93
N LEU A 116 35.03 11.59 -3.91
CA LEU A 116 34.74 11.35 -5.33
C LEU A 116 35.15 9.95 -5.79
N ARG A 117 36.24 9.38 -5.25
CA ARG A 117 36.58 7.98 -5.50
C ARG A 117 35.51 7.04 -4.96
N GLY A 118 35.03 7.27 -3.75
CA GLY A 118 33.93 6.48 -3.18
C GLY A 118 32.64 6.58 -4.02
N LEU A 119 32.32 7.77 -4.52
CA LEU A 119 31.18 7.97 -5.41
C LEU A 119 31.38 7.26 -6.77
N ALA A 120 32.60 7.28 -7.32
CA ALA A 120 32.91 6.55 -8.56
C ALA A 120 32.76 5.02 -8.39
N ASP A 121 33.18 4.49 -7.25
CA ASP A 121 32.99 3.08 -6.92
C ASP A 121 31.48 2.73 -6.80
N ALA A 122 30.70 3.58 -6.15
CA ALA A 122 29.25 3.42 -6.07
C ALA A 122 28.58 3.49 -7.44
N GLN A 123 29.00 4.45 -8.27
CA GLN A 123 28.53 4.58 -9.66
C GLN A 123 28.82 3.34 -10.49
N LYS A 124 30.02 2.80 -10.36
CA LYS A 124 30.42 1.56 -11.06
C LYS A 124 29.58 0.37 -10.61
N ALA A 125 29.28 0.29 -9.31
CA ALA A 125 28.57 -0.85 -8.72
C ALA A 125 27.06 -0.77 -8.93
N LEU A 126 26.45 0.42 -8.85
CA LEU A 126 25.01 0.60 -8.71
C LEU A 126 24.42 1.56 -9.75
N GLY A 127 25.25 2.30 -10.48
CA GLY A 127 24.79 3.37 -11.36
C GLY A 127 23.91 2.91 -12.52
N ALA A 128 24.09 1.68 -12.99
CA ALA A 128 23.25 1.09 -14.04
C ALA A 128 21.85 0.76 -13.51
N ASP A 129 21.78 0.17 -12.32
CA ASP A 129 20.51 -0.24 -11.68
C ASP A 129 19.67 0.97 -11.28
N LEU A 130 20.33 2.06 -10.84
CA LEU A 130 19.70 3.30 -10.39
C LEU A 130 19.54 4.34 -11.50
N ALA A 131 19.97 4.05 -12.72
CA ALA A 131 19.92 4.95 -13.88
C ALA A 131 20.57 6.32 -13.64
N THR A 132 21.60 6.40 -12.79
CA THR A 132 22.23 7.64 -12.33
C THR A 132 23.29 8.20 -13.28
N ALA A 133 23.59 7.53 -14.39
CA ALA A 133 24.67 7.93 -15.30
C ALA A 133 24.61 9.39 -15.76
N PRO A 134 23.45 9.96 -16.21
CA PRO A 134 23.39 11.34 -16.66
C PRO A 134 23.68 12.34 -15.53
N GLY A 135 23.14 12.11 -14.34
CA GLY A 135 23.39 12.94 -13.15
C GLY A 135 24.86 12.88 -12.71
N TYR A 136 25.45 11.69 -12.73
CA TYR A 136 26.86 11.49 -12.39
C TYR A 136 27.79 12.21 -13.40
N GLU A 137 27.50 12.11 -14.70
CA GLU A 137 28.26 12.85 -15.73
C GLU A 137 28.15 14.36 -15.54
N ALA A 138 26.97 14.86 -15.16
CA ALA A 138 26.79 16.26 -14.83
C ALA A 138 27.65 16.68 -13.63
N VAL A 139 27.73 15.84 -12.60
CA VAL A 139 28.62 16.08 -11.44
C VAL A 139 30.09 16.12 -11.89
N LEU A 140 30.57 15.16 -12.70
CA LEU A 140 31.94 15.14 -13.19
C LEU A 140 32.26 16.40 -13.99
N LYS A 141 31.32 16.87 -14.82
CA LYS A 141 31.49 18.14 -15.56
C LYS A 141 31.64 19.31 -14.61
N GLN A 142 30.87 19.39 -13.54
CA GLN A 142 30.99 20.45 -12.56
C GLN A 142 32.27 20.32 -11.71
N VAL A 143 32.74 19.11 -11.41
CA VAL A 143 34.04 18.89 -10.78
C VAL A 143 35.18 19.45 -11.66
N GLN A 144 35.14 19.20 -12.97
CA GLN A 144 36.10 19.76 -13.91
C GLN A 144 36.02 21.28 -13.98
N ALA A 145 34.80 21.86 -14.02
CA ALA A 145 34.57 23.29 -13.99
C ALA A 145 35.13 23.92 -12.71
N LEU A 146 34.94 23.27 -11.56
CA LEU A 146 35.46 23.70 -10.27
C LEU A 146 37.01 23.77 -10.26
N GLN A 147 37.67 22.79 -10.89
CA GLN A 147 39.14 22.77 -11.01
C GLN A 147 39.67 23.92 -11.88
N GLN A 148 38.87 24.41 -12.82
CA GLN A 148 39.19 25.49 -13.73
C GLN A 148 38.68 26.86 -13.25
N ALA A 149 37.96 26.90 -12.12
CA ALA A 149 37.36 28.13 -11.63
C ALA A 149 38.44 29.17 -11.24
N PRO A 150 38.23 30.45 -11.55
CA PRO A 150 39.16 31.52 -11.15
C PRO A 150 39.39 31.57 -9.64
N ALA A 151 40.54 32.08 -9.23
CA ALA A 151 40.92 32.11 -7.81
C ALA A 151 40.13 33.14 -6.95
N GLY A 152 39.18 33.86 -7.52
CA GLY A 152 38.35 34.84 -6.80
C GLY A 152 37.30 34.17 -5.92
N ALA A 153 37.05 34.74 -4.73
CA ALA A 153 36.15 34.15 -3.75
C ALA A 153 34.71 33.93 -4.28
N ASP A 154 34.17 34.91 -5.02
CA ASP A 154 32.83 34.78 -5.61
C ASP A 154 32.80 33.72 -6.72
N ALA A 155 33.83 33.64 -7.57
CA ALA A 155 33.93 32.62 -8.61
C ALA A 155 34.05 31.22 -7.99
N GLN A 156 34.82 31.08 -6.93
CA GLN A 156 34.93 29.83 -6.17
C GLN A 156 33.58 29.47 -5.49
N LEU A 157 32.90 30.45 -4.90
CA LEU A 157 31.57 30.26 -4.32
C LEU A 157 30.59 29.72 -5.37
N ASP A 158 30.52 30.40 -6.54
CA ASP A 158 29.61 30.03 -7.62
C ASP A 158 29.91 28.64 -8.20
N ALA A 159 31.19 28.33 -8.43
CA ALA A 159 31.57 27.00 -8.94
C ALA A 159 31.23 25.85 -7.96
N HIS A 160 31.41 26.07 -6.66
CA HIS A 160 31.01 25.09 -5.67
C HIS A 160 29.49 24.97 -5.57
N ASN A 161 28.75 26.06 -5.66
CA ASN A 161 27.30 26.07 -5.66
C ASN A 161 26.75 25.30 -6.86
N GLN A 162 27.29 25.48 -8.06
CA GLN A 162 26.92 24.74 -9.26
C GLN A 162 27.19 23.22 -9.11
N LEU A 163 28.33 22.88 -8.51
CA LEU A 163 28.63 21.47 -8.20
C LEU A 163 27.62 20.91 -7.19
N MET A 164 27.26 21.65 -6.15
CA MET A 164 26.27 21.26 -5.17
C MET A 164 24.88 21.11 -5.78
N ASP A 165 24.50 21.98 -6.71
CA ASP A 165 23.23 21.86 -7.43
C ASP A 165 23.19 20.55 -8.26
N ALA A 166 24.30 20.21 -8.92
CA ALA A 166 24.43 18.94 -9.64
C ALA A 166 24.36 17.72 -8.69
N LEU A 167 25.02 17.80 -7.52
CA LEU A 167 24.98 16.75 -6.50
C LEU A 167 23.58 16.59 -5.89
N THR A 168 22.90 17.72 -5.65
CA THR A 168 21.52 17.74 -5.14
C THR A 168 20.55 17.13 -6.15
N LYS A 169 20.76 17.35 -7.44
CA LYS A 169 19.98 16.68 -8.47
C LYS A 169 20.30 15.19 -8.52
N LEU A 170 21.58 14.82 -8.49
CA LEU A 170 21.98 13.41 -8.49
C LEU A 170 21.41 12.64 -7.30
N ILE A 171 21.35 13.23 -6.11
CA ILE A 171 20.78 12.55 -4.94
C ILE A 171 19.27 12.37 -5.07
N ALA A 172 18.58 13.30 -5.73
CA ALA A 172 17.17 13.14 -6.09
C ALA A 172 16.98 12.03 -7.15
N ASP A 173 17.83 12.02 -8.19
CA ASP A 173 17.82 10.95 -9.20
C ASP A 173 18.07 9.56 -8.56
N VAL A 174 18.94 9.49 -7.55
CA VAL A 174 19.15 8.26 -6.75
C VAL A 174 17.91 7.87 -5.98
N ALA A 175 17.24 8.81 -5.32
CA ALA A 175 16.02 8.54 -4.56
C ALA A 175 14.88 8.04 -5.48
N ASP A 176 14.78 8.61 -6.67
CA ASP A 176 13.81 8.19 -7.69
C ASP A 176 14.17 6.82 -8.29
N GLY A 177 15.41 6.65 -8.72
CA GLY A 177 15.88 5.41 -9.35
C GLY A 177 15.86 4.19 -8.41
N SER A 178 16.03 4.42 -7.13
CA SER A 178 15.96 3.38 -6.09
C SER A 178 14.56 3.16 -5.54
N GLN A 179 13.56 3.91 -5.97
CA GLN A 179 12.19 3.92 -5.43
C GLN A 179 12.09 4.44 -3.98
N LEU A 180 13.16 4.94 -3.38
CA LEU A 180 13.12 5.55 -2.04
C LEU A 180 12.10 6.69 -1.96
N ALA A 181 11.95 7.47 -3.05
CA ALA A 181 10.96 8.54 -3.13
C ALA A 181 9.51 8.04 -3.16
N LEU A 182 9.30 6.76 -3.46
CA LEU A 182 7.99 6.08 -3.53
C LEU A 182 7.79 5.09 -2.37
N ASP A 183 8.61 5.16 -1.32
CA ASP A 183 8.53 4.26 -0.17
C ASP A 183 7.10 4.25 0.42
N PRO A 184 6.44 3.09 0.49
CA PRO A 184 5.07 2.99 0.97
C PRO A 184 4.93 3.16 2.49
N GLU A 185 6.02 3.03 3.25
CA GLU A 185 6.01 3.22 4.69
C GLU A 185 6.31 4.67 5.06
N LEU A 186 5.43 5.26 5.82
CA LEU A 186 5.48 6.69 6.13
C LEU A 186 6.72 7.08 6.95
N ASP A 187 7.15 6.23 7.87
CA ASP A 187 8.31 6.48 8.72
C ASP A 187 9.62 6.51 7.91
N THR A 188 9.82 5.53 7.05
CA THR A 188 11.02 5.46 6.19
C THR A 188 11.00 6.54 5.11
N TYR A 189 9.82 6.85 4.54
CA TYR A 189 9.67 8.00 3.64
C TYR A 189 10.11 9.30 4.31
N HIS A 190 9.65 9.57 5.53
CA HIS A 190 10.03 10.79 6.23
C HIS A 190 11.49 10.80 6.68
N MET A 191 12.03 9.65 7.07
CA MET A 191 13.47 9.53 7.32
C MET A 191 14.29 9.83 6.06
N MET A 192 13.85 9.38 4.90
CA MET A 192 14.46 9.68 3.61
C MET A 192 14.41 11.18 3.30
N VAL A 193 13.25 11.81 3.51
CA VAL A 193 13.10 13.27 3.32
C VAL A 193 14.11 14.04 4.18
N VAL A 194 14.24 13.69 5.46
CA VAL A 194 15.21 14.32 6.37
C VAL A 194 16.65 14.04 5.95
N SER A 195 16.99 12.78 5.65
CA SER A 195 18.40 12.39 5.54
C SER A 195 18.97 12.44 4.12
N ILE A 196 18.11 12.43 3.10
CA ILE A 196 18.53 12.37 1.69
C ILE A 196 18.09 13.60 0.91
N LEU A 197 16.85 14.07 1.06
CA LEU A 197 16.33 15.15 0.24
C LEU A 197 16.43 16.52 0.95
N ARG A 198 15.62 16.75 1.96
CA ARG A 198 15.44 18.09 2.56
C ARG A 198 16.53 18.46 3.56
N GLY A 199 16.97 17.51 4.39
CA GLY A 199 18.04 17.79 5.34
C GLY A 199 19.36 18.18 4.68
N PRO A 200 19.85 17.45 3.67
CA PRO A 200 21.02 17.90 2.90
C PRO A 200 20.81 19.23 2.19
N MET A 201 19.62 19.54 1.69
CA MET A 201 19.31 20.85 1.09
C MET A 201 19.35 21.96 2.13
N GLN A 202 18.78 21.75 3.33
CA GLN A 202 18.85 22.71 4.44
C GLN A 202 20.31 22.93 4.86
N THR A 203 21.05 21.84 5.06
CA THR A 203 22.48 21.92 5.39
C THR A 203 23.27 22.65 4.33
N GLU A 204 22.96 22.43 3.05
CA GLU A 204 23.60 23.13 1.94
C GLU A 204 23.27 24.62 1.96
N ASN A 205 22.01 24.99 2.14
CA ASN A 205 21.63 26.39 2.19
C ASN A 205 22.26 27.11 3.39
N THR A 206 22.29 26.43 4.56
CA THR A 206 23.06 26.90 5.73
C THR A 206 24.56 27.09 5.39
N ALA A 207 25.14 26.14 4.66
CA ALA A 207 26.56 26.24 4.25
C ALA A 207 26.82 27.38 3.24
N ARG A 208 25.86 27.68 2.36
CA ARG A 208 25.92 28.86 1.46
C ARG A 208 25.89 30.17 2.25
N LEU A 209 24.95 30.27 3.20
CA LEU A 209 24.86 31.39 4.12
C LEU A 209 26.16 31.57 4.93
N ALA A 210 26.70 30.45 5.42
CA ALA A 210 27.95 30.43 6.19
C ALA A 210 29.14 30.88 5.36
N ALA A 211 29.28 30.37 4.13
CA ALA A 211 30.39 30.71 3.26
C ALA A 211 30.38 32.19 2.85
N LEU A 212 29.23 32.67 2.37
CA LEU A 212 29.08 34.07 1.96
C LEU A 212 29.15 35.04 3.16
N GLY A 213 28.51 34.66 4.28
CA GLY A 213 28.58 35.46 5.51
C GLY A 213 29.99 35.58 6.07
N SER A 214 30.70 34.45 6.10
CA SER A 214 32.12 34.44 6.52
C SER A 214 33.00 35.30 5.60
N LEU A 215 32.77 35.19 4.29
CA LEU A 215 33.49 36.03 3.30
C LEU A 215 33.28 37.53 3.56
N VAL A 216 32.02 37.92 3.71
CA VAL A 216 31.63 39.34 3.91
C VAL A 216 32.23 39.88 5.21
N LEU A 217 32.10 39.14 6.32
CA LEU A 217 32.65 39.56 7.61
C LEU A 217 34.19 39.58 7.61
N THR A 218 34.81 38.65 6.89
CA THR A 218 36.28 38.63 6.76
C THR A 218 36.77 39.80 5.90
N ALA A 219 36.03 40.17 4.84
CA ALA A 219 36.35 41.31 4.00
C ALA A 219 36.07 42.65 4.69
N GLY A 220 35.21 42.71 5.69
CA GLY A 220 34.86 43.91 6.44
C GLY A 220 34.19 45.01 5.58
N GLN A 221 33.72 44.65 4.40
CA GLN A 221 33.07 45.58 3.47
C GLN A 221 31.54 45.38 3.51
N PRO A 222 30.77 46.49 3.43
CA PRO A 222 29.31 46.38 3.35
C PRO A 222 28.88 45.47 2.21
N LEU A 223 27.74 44.78 2.39
CA LEU A 223 27.14 43.97 1.35
C LEU A 223 26.84 44.81 0.11
N ASP A 224 27.39 44.42 -1.03
CA ASP A 224 26.90 44.88 -2.32
C ASP A 224 25.49 44.34 -2.61
N ALA A 225 24.82 44.91 -3.59
CA ALA A 225 23.45 44.51 -3.96
C ALA A 225 23.36 43.00 -4.29
N ALA A 226 24.30 42.48 -5.08
CA ALA A 226 24.28 41.09 -5.53
C ALA A 226 24.42 40.07 -4.38
N ARG A 227 25.34 40.32 -3.44
CA ARG A 227 25.52 39.47 -2.26
C ARG A 227 24.34 39.57 -1.29
N ARG A 228 23.77 40.80 -1.17
CA ARG A 228 22.55 41.01 -0.37
C ARG A 228 21.36 40.24 -0.94
N ASP A 229 21.17 40.29 -2.25
CA ASP A 229 20.11 39.58 -2.94
C ASP A 229 20.24 38.06 -2.74
N ARG A 230 21.44 37.52 -2.89
CA ARG A 230 21.73 36.10 -2.61
C ARG A 230 21.43 35.68 -1.17
N LEU A 231 21.89 36.47 -0.19
CA LEU A 231 21.59 36.21 1.21
C LEU A 231 20.09 36.28 1.48
N THR A 232 19.40 37.25 0.87
CA THR A 232 17.94 37.37 1.02
C THR A 232 17.21 36.19 0.42
N GLU A 233 17.61 35.75 -0.76
CA GLU A 233 17.08 34.56 -1.43
C GLU A 233 17.26 33.31 -0.56
N TRP A 234 18.47 33.04 -0.09
CA TRP A 234 18.76 31.87 0.73
C TRP A 234 18.07 31.93 2.09
N LEU A 235 18.00 33.11 2.73
CA LEU A 235 17.23 33.29 3.96
C LEU A 235 15.73 33.11 3.79
N ALA A 236 15.18 33.40 2.60
CA ALA A 236 13.77 33.22 2.32
C ALA A 236 13.37 31.73 2.15
N VAL A 237 14.31 30.90 1.73
CA VAL A 237 14.07 29.45 1.54
C VAL A 237 14.17 28.67 2.87
N GLU A 238 14.97 29.15 3.82
CA GLU A 238 15.25 28.44 5.08
C GLU A 238 14.00 28.05 5.87
N PRO A 239 13.00 28.91 6.09
CA PRO A 239 11.82 28.53 6.86
C PRO A 239 11.01 27.40 6.22
N LEU A 240 11.06 27.27 4.90
CA LEU A 240 10.40 26.20 4.15
C LEU A 240 11.14 24.87 4.35
N LEU A 241 12.45 24.90 4.21
CA LEU A 241 13.29 23.71 4.40
C LEU A 241 13.23 23.22 5.85
N ASP A 242 13.30 24.15 6.79
CA ASP A 242 13.20 23.87 8.22
C ASP A 242 11.86 23.23 8.59
N ALA A 243 10.76 23.82 8.13
CA ALA A 243 9.43 23.28 8.35
C ALA A 243 9.24 21.88 7.72
N ASP A 244 9.84 21.63 6.56
CA ASP A 244 9.79 20.31 5.90
C ASP A 244 10.63 19.28 6.66
N VAL A 245 11.82 19.65 7.12
CA VAL A 245 12.70 18.79 7.92
C VAL A 245 12.06 18.49 9.27
N GLU A 246 11.60 19.51 10.00
CA GLU A 246 10.94 19.36 11.29
C GLU A 246 9.72 18.46 11.19
N ARG A 247 8.80 18.73 10.25
CA ARG A 247 7.63 17.89 10.01
C ARG A 247 8.01 16.44 9.75
N SER A 248 9.01 16.24 8.88
CA SER A 248 9.44 14.90 8.50
C SER A 248 10.18 14.21 9.64
N TYR A 249 10.95 14.94 10.43
CA TYR A 249 11.56 14.39 11.64
C TYR A 249 10.50 13.94 12.65
N GLN A 250 9.48 14.75 12.88
CA GLN A 250 8.39 14.40 13.79
C GLN A 250 7.64 13.15 13.34
N GLN A 251 7.42 12.99 12.05
CA GLN A 251 6.68 11.83 11.52
C GLN A 251 7.56 10.59 11.33
N GLY A 252 8.83 10.77 11.01
CA GLY A 252 9.73 9.65 10.74
C GLY A 252 10.50 9.17 11.96
N VAL A 253 10.88 10.07 12.84
CA VAL A 253 11.82 9.79 13.95
C VAL A 253 11.17 9.97 15.31
N ALA A 254 10.53 11.11 15.58
CA ALA A 254 9.93 11.41 16.88
C ALA A 254 8.77 10.48 17.24
N ALA A 255 8.15 9.83 16.25
CA ALA A 255 7.19 8.76 16.45
C ALA A 255 7.80 7.53 17.16
N PHE A 256 9.13 7.42 17.21
CA PHE A 256 9.88 6.36 17.89
C PHE A 256 10.71 6.95 19.03
N PRO A 257 10.17 7.08 20.26
CA PRO A 257 10.84 7.77 21.36
C PRO A 257 12.23 7.23 21.71
N GLU A 258 12.45 5.93 21.54
CA GLU A 258 13.76 5.29 21.78
C GLU A 258 14.83 5.76 20.79
N VAL A 259 14.41 6.10 19.57
CA VAL A 259 15.28 6.59 18.50
C VAL A 259 15.48 8.10 18.67
N ALA A 260 14.38 8.84 18.88
CA ALA A 260 14.40 10.28 19.07
C ALA A 260 15.28 10.70 20.28
N ALA A 261 15.26 9.92 21.37
CA ALA A 261 16.10 10.19 22.55
C ALA A 261 17.61 10.14 22.29
N ARG A 262 18.04 9.54 21.18
CA ARG A 262 19.44 9.48 20.76
C ARG A 262 19.84 10.55 19.76
N MET A 263 18.89 11.35 19.33
CA MET A 263 19.06 12.40 18.31
C MET A 263 18.82 13.76 18.95
N ASP A 264 19.75 14.69 18.73
CA ASP A 264 19.70 16.04 19.30
C ASP A 264 19.00 17.02 18.33
N MET A 265 17.70 16.80 18.08
CA MET A 265 16.92 17.71 17.24
C MET A 265 16.84 19.11 17.85
N ALA A 266 16.44 19.19 19.14
CA ALA A 266 16.31 20.47 19.82
C ALA A 266 17.63 21.27 19.87
N GLY A 267 18.76 20.59 20.06
CA GLY A 267 20.06 21.23 20.00
C GLY A 267 20.47 21.63 18.58
N THR A 268 19.96 20.93 17.56
CA THR A 268 20.17 21.29 16.14
C THR A 268 19.38 22.54 15.80
N ASP A 269 18.11 22.61 16.18
CA ASP A 269 17.23 23.76 15.98
C ASP A 269 17.75 24.99 16.71
N ALA A 270 18.16 24.83 17.98
CA ALA A 270 18.74 25.94 18.73
C ALA A 270 20.02 26.50 18.08
N ALA A 271 20.86 25.62 17.53
CA ALA A 271 22.06 26.04 16.82
C ALA A 271 21.72 26.72 15.48
N PHE A 272 20.71 26.21 14.78
CA PHE A 272 20.20 26.77 13.54
C PHE A 272 19.60 28.16 13.76
N ASP A 273 18.72 28.32 14.72
CA ASP A 273 18.13 29.58 15.10
C ASP A 273 19.19 30.63 15.49
N ALA A 274 20.16 30.20 16.30
CA ALA A 274 21.28 31.07 16.69
C ALA A 274 22.07 31.53 15.46
N PHE A 275 22.33 30.65 14.52
CA PHE A 275 23.03 30.98 13.28
C PHE A 275 22.20 31.92 12.40
N LEU A 276 20.92 31.61 12.14
CA LEU A 276 20.07 32.51 11.33
C LEU A 276 19.90 33.90 11.97
N LYS A 277 19.81 33.95 13.29
CA LYS A 277 19.81 35.20 14.04
C LYS A 277 21.13 35.98 13.81
N ALA A 278 22.25 35.27 13.86
CA ALA A 278 23.55 35.87 13.57
C ALA A 278 23.62 36.37 12.12
N VAL A 279 23.17 35.62 11.11
CA VAL A 279 23.09 36.06 9.72
C VAL A 279 22.27 37.34 9.61
N ARG A 280 21.08 37.37 10.18
CA ARG A 280 20.19 38.56 10.12
C ARG A 280 20.78 39.75 10.83
N GLN A 281 21.33 39.59 12.01
CA GLN A 281 21.84 40.68 12.83
C GLN A 281 23.20 41.20 12.34
N GLN A 282 24.09 40.27 11.98
CA GLN A 282 25.47 40.66 11.67
C GLN A 282 25.66 41.04 10.21
N LEU A 283 24.86 40.48 9.28
CA LEU A 283 25.04 40.70 7.85
C LEU A 283 23.97 41.59 7.23
N MET A 284 22.69 41.42 7.63
CA MET A 284 21.57 42.11 6.96
C MET A 284 21.27 43.47 7.59
N GLY A 285 21.95 43.85 8.66
CA GLY A 285 21.87 45.16 9.29
C GLY A 285 22.42 46.29 8.40
N PRO A 286 22.26 47.55 8.83
CA PRO A 286 22.81 48.73 8.11
C PRO A 286 24.33 48.74 8.12
N GLU A 287 24.95 48.18 9.11
CA GLU A 287 26.41 48.00 9.25
C GLU A 287 26.70 46.53 9.59
N LEU A 288 27.82 46.03 9.11
CA LEU A 288 28.32 44.74 9.49
C LEU A 288 28.64 44.68 10.99
N GLN A 289 28.14 43.70 11.67
CA GLN A 289 28.34 43.55 13.12
C GLN A 289 28.94 42.15 13.43
N GLY A 290 29.76 42.09 14.46
CA GLY A 290 30.38 40.86 14.89
C GLY A 290 31.74 40.57 14.27
N ARG A 291 32.34 39.46 14.69
CA ARG A 291 33.66 39.02 14.20
C ARG A 291 33.47 37.77 13.32
N ALA A 292 34.21 37.74 12.22
CA ALA A 292 34.22 36.62 11.30
C ALA A 292 34.46 35.26 12.01
N ALA A 293 35.37 35.22 13.00
CA ALA A 293 35.69 34.02 13.74
C ALA A 293 34.49 33.50 14.56
N ASP A 294 33.73 34.39 15.22
CA ASP A 294 32.56 34.00 16.02
C ASP A 294 31.41 33.50 15.12
N PHE A 295 31.22 34.15 13.96
CA PHE A 295 30.28 33.72 12.96
C PHE A 295 30.64 32.37 12.36
N GLN A 296 31.91 32.14 12.06
CA GLN A 296 32.42 30.84 11.57
C GLN A 296 32.26 29.74 12.61
N ALA A 297 32.44 30.03 13.91
CA ALA A 297 32.22 29.06 14.97
C ALA A 297 30.73 28.65 15.03
N LEU A 298 29.80 29.62 14.95
CA LEU A 298 28.36 29.35 14.87
C LEU A 298 28.02 28.54 13.63
N ALA A 299 28.53 28.93 12.48
CA ALA A 299 28.33 28.21 11.21
C ALA A 299 28.83 26.76 11.30
N SER A 300 30.04 26.57 11.82
CA SER A 300 30.62 25.22 12.00
C SER A 300 29.79 24.38 12.97
N GLN A 301 29.30 24.99 14.05
CA GLN A 301 28.45 24.30 15.04
C GLN A 301 27.12 23.84 14.42
N VAL A 302 26.40 24.72 13.71
CA VAL A 302 25.12 24.33 13.11
C VAL A 302 25.30 23.29 12.02
N LEU A 303 26.29 23.44 11.15
CA LEU A 303 26.58 22.47 10.10
C LEU A 303 26.98 21.10 10.68
N ALA A 304 27.79 21.08 11.74
CA ALA A 304 28.15 19.84 12.42
C ALA A 304 26.90 19.13 12.99
N LYS A 305 26.01 19.90 13.64
CA LYS A 305 24.78 19.34 14.21
C LYS A 305 23.80 18.85 13.14
N GLN A 306 23.58 19.63 12.08
CA GLN A 306 22.73 19.22 10.94
C GLN A 306 23.29 17.97 10.25
N ASN A 307 24.59 17.92 9.97
CA ASN A 307 25.23 16.75 9.39
C ASN A 307 25.17 15.52 10.31
N GLN A 308 25.34 15.72 11.61
CA GLN A 308 25.22 14.65 12.60
C GLN A 308 23.79 14.11 12.64
N LEU A 309 22.79 14.98 12.69
CA LEU A 309 21.37 14.60 12.67
C LEU A 309 21.05 13.82 11.39
N ASN A 310 21.39 14.41 10.23
CA ASN A 310 21.15 13.77 8.94
C ASN A 310 21.84 12.40 8.83
N ALA A 311 23.04 12.25 9.39
CA ALA A 311 23.76 10.98 9.39
C ALA A 311 23.09 9.95 10.32
N GLN A 312 22.60 10.39 11.47
CA GLN A 312 21.90 9.51 12.41
C GLN A 312 20.57 9.02 11.83
N VAL A 313 19.80 9.93 11.20
CA VAL A 313 18.54 9.57 10.53
C VAL A 313 18.81 8.65 9.34
N PHE A 314 19.86 8.94 8.55
CA PHE A 314 20.28 8.09 7.44
C PHE A 314 20.61 6.67 7.89
N LYS A 315 21.42 6.54 8.95
CA LYS A 315 21.73 5.24 9.53
C LYS A 315 20.48 4.52 10.01
N ARG A 316 19.56 5.26 10.65
CA ARG A 316 18.31 4.68 11.13
C ARG A 316 17.41 4.22 9.98
N LEU A 317 17.37 4.96 8.88
CA LEU A 317 16.67 4.58 7.66
C LEU A 317 17.20 3.25 7.13
N ASP A 318 18.53 3.12 7.00
CA ASP A 318 19.16 1.87 6.55
C ASP A 318 18.83 0.68 7.47
N GLU A 319 18.91 0.90 8.80
CA GLU A 319 18.50 -0.11 9.79
C GLU A 319 17.03 -0.52 9.64
N ARG A 320 16.13 0.44 9.36
CA ARG A 320 14.70 0.16 9.15
C ARG A 320 14.45 -0.62 7.86
N LEU A 321 15.11 -0.24 6.77
CA LEU A 321 15.01 -0.98 5.50
C LEU A 321 15.54 -2.40 5.67
N GLN A 322 16.65 -2.58 6.39
CA GLN A 322 17.17 -3.92 6.70
C GLN A 322 16.20 -4.73 7.57
N GLN A 323 15.64 -4.13 8.62
CA GLN A 323 14.62 -4.77 9.45
C GLN A 323 13.38 -5.16 8.65
N ARG A 324 12.97 -4.33 7.67
CA ARG A 324 11.86 -4.63 6.76
C ARG A 324 12.17 -5.86 5.90
N ILE A 325 13.37 -5.93 5.32
CA ILE A 325 13.80 -7.10 4.54
C ILE A 325 13.78 -8.35 5.41
N ASP A 326 14.38 -8.28 6.59
CA ASP A 326 14.46 -9.42 7.52
C ASP A 326 13.06 -9.87 7.96
N ALA A 327 12.18 -8.92 8.30
CA ALA A 327 10.80 -9.21 8.68
C ALA A 327 10.00 -9.83 7.51
N GLN A 328 10.17 -9.32 6.29
CA GLN A 328 9.52 -9.86 5.10
C GLN A 328 10.04 -11.26 4.78
N GLN A 329 11.37 -11.49 4.86
CA GLN A 329 11.97 -12.80 4.66
C GLN A 329 11.50 -13.81 5.72
N HIS A 330 11.56 -13.42 6.99
CA HIS A 330 11.07 -14.25 8.08
C HIS A 330 9.57 -14.54 7.95
N GLY A 331 8.79 -13.47 7.70
CA GLY A 331 7.35 -13.62 7.49
C GLY A 331 7.01 -14.52 6.31
N PHE A 332 7.76 -14.41 5.21
CA PHE A 332 7.61 -15.30 4.06
C PHE A 332 8.01 -16.73 4.41
N LEU A 333 9.19 -16.94 5.01
CA LEU A 333 9.67 -18.27 5.38
C LEU A 333 8.69 -18.99 6.31
N VAL A 334 8.15 -18.28 7.31
CA VAL A 334 7.15 -18.87 8.21
C VAL A 334 5.88 -19.25 7.45
N LYS A 335 5.31 -18.31 6.67
CA LYS A 335 4.10 -18.55 5.88
C LYS A 335 4.31 -19.69 4.87
N PHE A 336 5.43 -19.68 4.17
CA PHE A 336 5.78 -20.68 3.18
C PHE A 336 6.01 -22.06 3.81
N SER A 337 6.76 -22.11 4.92
CA SER A 337 7.00 -23.36 5.65
C SER A 337 5.72 -23.97 6.20
N VAL A 338 4.83 -23.14 6.76
CA VAL A 338 3.51 -23.57 7.22
C VAL A 338 2.69 -24.08 6.03
N ALA A 339 2.66 -23.36 4.92
CA ALA A 339 1.93 -23.79 3.73
C ALA A 339 2.47 -25.12 3.19
N VAL A 340 3.78 -25.25 3.05
CA VAL A 340 4.43 -26.50 2.59
C VAL A 340 4.14 -27.64 3.54
N LEU A 341 4.20 -27.40 4.87
CA LEU A 341 3.86 -28.41 5.87
C LEU A 341 2.43 -28.93 5.67
N PHE A 342 1.47 -28.00 5.51
CA PHE A 342 0.07 -28.38 5.27
C PHE A 342 -0.13 -29.08 3.92
N VAL A 343 0.60 -28.66 2.89
CA VAL A 343 0.57 -29.33 1.57
C VAL A 343 1.10 -30.76 1.69
N LEU A 344 2.23 -30.94 2.35
CA LEU A 344 2.81 -32.26 2.57
C LEU A 344 1.91 -33.14 3.43
N LEU A 345 1.32 -32.55 4.48
CA LEU A 345 0.34 -33.24 5.31
C LEU A 345 -0.90 -33.64 4.50
N ALA A 346 -1.44 -32.72 3.69
CA ALA A 346 -2.59 -33.00 2.83
C ALA A 346 -2.26 -34.07 1.78
N ALA A 347 -1.08 -33.99 1.16
CA ALA A 347 -0.61 -34.99 0.20
C ALA A 347 -0.43 -36.36 0.85
N TYR A 348 0.18 -36.40 2.04
CA TYR A 348 0.33 -37.62 2.83
C TYR A 348 -1.04 -38.25 3.18
N LEU A 349 -1.94 -37.40 3.74
CA LEU A 349 -3.27 -37.86 4.12
C LEU A 349 -4.07 -38.32 2.90
N MET A 350 -3.97 -37.60 1.78
CA MET A 350 -4.64 -37.97 0.53
C MET A 350 -4.08 -39.31 -0.02
N PHE A 351 -2.75 -39.44 -0.04
CA PHE A 351 -2.12 -40.69 -0.49
C PHE A 351 -2.49 -41.88 0.40
N ALA A 352 -2.44 -41.68 1.73
CA ALA A 352 -2.87 -42.69 2.70
C ALA A 352 -4.34 -43.07 2.49
N PHE A 353 -5.21 -42.06 2.34
CA PHE A 353 -6.62 -42.24 2.06
C PHE A 353 -6.87 -43.09 0.79
N PHE A 354 -6.19 -42.73 -0.32
CA PHE A 354 -6.35 -43.46 -1.57
C PHE A 354 -5.79 -44.87 -1.50
N LYS A 355 -4.69 -45.07 -0.81
CA LYS A 355 -4.08 -46.40 -0.63
C LYS A 355 -5.03 -47.34 0.14
N VAL A 356 -5.57 -46.79 1.23
CA VAL A 356 -6.53 -47.53 2.09
C VAL A 356 -7.84 -47.82 1.33
N MET A 357 -8.41 -46.79 0.68
CA MET A 357 -9.65 -46.93 -0.08
C MET A 357 -9.53 -47.92 -1.25
N THR A 358 -8.41 -47.87 -1.99
CA THR A 358 -8.22 -48.78 -3.13
C THR A 358 -8.05 -50.21 -2.69
N GLY A 359 -7.26 -50.44 -1.64
CA GLY A 359 -7.05 -51.77 -1.06
C GLY A 359 -8.35 -52.36 -0.53
N GLY A 360 -9.05 -51.58 0.30
CA GLY A 360 -10.32 -52.00 0.89
C GLY A 360 -11.41 -52.29 -0.15
N LEU A 361 -11.53 -51.42 -1.19
CA LEU A 361 -12.52 -51.64 -2.24
C LEU A 361 -12.23 -52.90 -3.11
N GLN A 362 -10.94 -53.21 -3.34
CA GLN A 362 -10.58 -54.42 -4.08
C GLN A 362 -10.96 -55.69 -3.31
N GLU A 363 -10.72 -55.70 -2.02
CA GLU A 363 -11.04 -56.83 -1.14
C GLU A 363 -12.56 -57.02 -0.96
N VAL A 364 -13.27 -55.89 -0.75
CA VAL A 364 -14.73 -55.85 -0.77
C VAL A 364 -15.29 -56.41 -2.09
N ALA A 365 -14.73 -55.98 -3.23
CA ALA A 365 -15.16 -56.46 -4.55
C ALA A 365 -14.92 -57.99 -4.74
N GLY A 366 -13.84 -58.52 -4.15
CA GLY A 366 -13.53 -59.94 -4.14
C GLY A 366 -14.62 -60.74 -3.41
N HIS A 367 -14.93 -60.32 -2.18
CA HIS A 367 -15.97 -60.97 -1.37
C HIS A 367 -17.36 -60.80 -1.96
N LEU A 368 -17.68 -59.64 -2.56
CA LEU A 368 -18.95 -59.44 -3.27
C LEU A 368 -19.12 -60.43 -4.44
N ARG A 369 -18.06 -60.77 -5.17
CA ARG A 369 -18.12 -61.76 -6.25
C ARG A 369 -18.43 -63.16 -5.73
N GLU A 370 -17.92 -63.52 -4.56
CA GLU A 370 -18.26 -64.82 -3.96
C GLU A 370 -19.73 -64.84 -3.49
N ILE A 371 -20.21 -63.74 -2.90
CA ILE A 371 -21.62 -63.61 -2.53
C ILE A 371 -22.54 -63.69 -3.75
N THR A 372 -22.17 -63.07 -4.89
CA THR A 372 -22.96 -63.15 -6.15
C THR A 372 -23.01 -64.55 -6.75
N LYS A 373 -22.07 -65.44 -6.40
CA LYS A 373 -22.11 -66.87 -6.74
C LYS A 373 -22.97 -67.71 -5.76
N GLY A 374 -23.62 -67.05 -4.80
CA GLY A 374 -24.38 -67.72 -3.76
C GLY A 374 -23.52 -68.29 -2.62
N ASN A 375 -22.24 -68.09 -2.62
CA ASN A 375 -21.34 -68.58 -1.59
C ASN A 375 -21.31 -67.63 -0.39
N LEU A 376 -22.07 -67.95 0.62
CA LEU A 376 -22.12 -67.24 1.90
C LEU A 376 -21.22 -67.84 2.97
N THR A 377 -20.37 -68.82 2.64
CA THR A 377 -19.50 -69.50 3.61
C THR A 377 -18.18 -68.77 3.88
N THR A 378 -17.85 -67.74 3.07
CA THR A 378 -16.61 -66.92 3.23
C THR A 378 -16.73 -65.99 4.43
N ALA A 379 -15.65 -65.84 5.22
CA ALA A 379 -15.62 -64.98 6.39
C ALA A 379 -14.65 -63.78 6.06
N PRO A 380 -15.16 -62.61 5.69
CA PRO A 380 -14.30 -61.45 5.48
C PRO A 380 -13.64 -61.02 6.79
N ARG A 381 -12.31 -60.79 6.76
CA ARG A 381 -11.56 -60.30 7.93
C ARG A 381 -11.16 -58.84 7.66
N PRO A 382 -11.68 -57.90 8.44
CA PRO A 382 -11.37 -56.48 8.24
C PRO A 382 -9.93 -56.14 8.59
N TRP A 383 -9.38 -55.21 7.85
CA TRP A 383 -8.08 -54.61 8.11
C TRP A 383 -8.30 -53.16 8.63
N GLY A 384 -7.94 -52.92 9.89
CA GLY A 384 -8.10 -51.59 10.49
C GLY A 384 -9.51 -51.31 11.03
N SER A 385 -9.81 -49.98 11.15
CA SER A 385 -11.07 -49.47 11.72
C SER A 385 -11.72 -48.38 10.87
N ASP A 386 -11.33 -48.30 9.59
CA ASP A 386 -11.84 -47.30 8.63
C ASP A 386 -13.16 -47.73 7.98
N GLU A 387 -13.71 -46.90 7.10
CA GLU A 387 -14.96 -47.16 6.39
C GLU A 387 -14.91 -48.42 5.52
N ALA A 388 -13.74 -48.75 4.97
CA ALA A 388 -13.55 -49.97 4.22
C ALA A 388 -13.57 -51.19 5.15
N ALA A 389 -12.95 -51.11 6.32
CA ALA A 389 -13.01 -52.11 7.36
C ALA A 389 -14.43 -52.24 7.93
N GLN A 390 -15.11 -51.12 8.14
CA GLN A 390 -16.49 -51.08 8.58
C GLN A 390 -17.44 -51.63 7.50
N LEU A 391 -17.14 -51.35 6.22
CA LEU A 391 -17.85 -51.94 5.09
C LEU A 391 -17.61 -53.47 5.02
N MET A 392 -16.39 -53.97 5.31
CA MET A 392 -16.08 -55.38 5.39
C MET A 392 -16.73 -56.04 6.59
N LEU A 393 -16.77 -55.36 7.75
CA LEU A 393 -17.55 -55.80 8.91
C LEU A 393 -19.03 -55.84 8.59
N THR A 394 -19.55 -54.77 7.99
CA THR A 394 -20.93 -54.67 7.53
C THR A 394 -21.24 -55.75 6.48
N MET A 395 -20.25 -56.05 5.61
CA MET A 395 -20.37 -57.15 4.65
C MET A 395 -20.35 -58.52 5.33
N GLY A 396 -19.52 -58.70 6.37
CA GLY A 396 -19.54 -59.90 7.22
C GLY A 396 -20.84 -60.02 7.98
N GLU A 397 -21.33 -58.88 8.52
CA GLU A 397 -22.66 -58.78 9.14
C GLU A 397 -23.76 -58.99 8.10
N MET A 398 -23.62 -58.41 6.90
CA MET A 398 -24.53 -58.65 5.78
C MET A 398 -24.51 -60.12 5.36
N GLN A 399 -23.33 -60.74 5.27
CA GLN A 399 -23.21 -62.16 4.94
C GLN A 399 -23.80 -63.07 6.06
N THR A 400 -23.57 -62.68 7.33
CA THR A 400 -24.16 -63.30 8.48
C THR A 400 -25.67 -63.05 8.53
N SER A 401 -26.07 -61.81 8.22
CA SER A 401 -27.48 -61.42 8.10
C SER A 401 -28.13 -62.06 6.90
N LEU A 402 -27.43 -62.24 5.76
CA LEU A 402 -27.92 -62.99 4.61
C LEU A 402 -28.09 -64.49 4.96
N ARG A 403 -27.15 -65.12 5.72
CA ARG A 403 -27.31 -66.42 6.28
C ARG A 403 -28.51 -66.47 7.21
N HIS A 404 -28.63 -65.50 8.06
CA HIS A 404 -29.73 -65.37 9.00
C HIS A 404 -31.04 -65.06 8.27
N ILE A 405 -31.00 -64.18 7.22
CA ILE A 405 -32.15 -63.84 6.39
C ILE A 405 -32.56 -65.02 5.54
N VAL A 406 -31.59 -65.76 4.97
CA VAL A 406 -31.87 -66.97 4.23
C VAL A 406 -32.47 -68.06 5.18
N GLY A 407 -31.91 -68.16 6.37
CA GLY A 407 -32.52 -69.01 7.43
C GLY A 407 -33.85 -68.49 7.95
N ALA A 408 -33.92 -67.12 8.05
CA ALA A 408 -35.12 -66.46 8.52
C ALA A 408 -36.18 -66.29 7.42
N VAL A 409 -35.79 -66.25 6.10
CA VAL A 409 -36.74 -66.26 4.97
C VAL A 409 -37.43 -67.62 4.87
N LEU A 410 -36.74 -68.69 5.21
CA LEU A 410 -37.36 -69.99 5.34
C LEU A 410 -38.36 -70.12 6.53
N SER A 411 -38.05 -69.38 7.64
CA SER A 411 -38.95 -69.26 8.79
C SER A 411 -39.88 -68.08 8.74
N GLY A 412 -39.58 -67.13 7.86
CA GLY A 412 -40.08 -65.74 7.95
C GLY A 412 -41.06 -65.30 6.87
N SER A 413 -41.58 -66.25 6.00
CA SER A 413 -42.73 -65.90 5.13
C SER A 413 -43.93 -65.42 5.96
N ALA A 414 -44.05 -65.92 7.22
CA ALA A 414 -45.00 -65.42 8.20
C ALA A 414 -44.63 -63.97 8.70
N GLN A 415 -43.32 -63.73 8.89
CA GLN A 415 -42.83 -62.41 9.35
C GLN A 415 -42.99 -61.33 8.28
N VAL A 416 -42.76 -61.64 6.99
CA VAL A 416 -42.98 -60.68 5.87
C VAL A 416 -44.43 -60.30 5.75
N ARG A 417 -45.37 -61.24 6.02
CA ARG A 417 -46.80 -60.95 6.07
C ARG A 417 -47.11 -59.96 7.22
N SER A 418 -46.49 -60.15 8.39
CA SER A 418 -46.59 -59.17 9.51
C SER A 418 -45.94 -57.85 9.20
N SER A 419 -44.70 -57.87 8.62
CA SER A 419 -43.97 -56.66 8.25
C SER A 419 -44.64 -55.90 7.11
N SER A 420 -45.36 -56.56 6.19
CA SER A 420 -46.17 -55.91 5.17
C SER A 420 -47.33 -55.08 5.78
N GLY A 421 -47.93 -55.65 6.88
CA GLY A 421 -48.88 -54.85 7.66
C GLY A 421 -48.26 -53.65 8.38
N GLU A 422 -47.03 -53.84 8.91
CA GLU A 422 -46.28 -52.78 9.55
C GLU A 422 -45.85 -51.71 8.53
N ILE A 423 -45.47 -52.12 7.31
CA ILE A 423 -45.12 -51.18 6.20
C ILE A 423 -46.35 -50.38 5.75
N ALA A 424 -47.52 -51.01 5.67
CA ALA A 424 -48.77 -50.35 5.37
C ALA A 424 -49.13 -49.28 6.44
N SER A 425 -48.86 -49.59 7.71
CA SER A 425 -49.01 -48.64 8.81
C SER A 425 -47.98 -47.50 8.75
N ALA A 426 -46.70 -47.84 8.44
CA ALA A 426 -45.62 -46.83 8.30
C ALA A 426 -45.82 -45.92 7.08
N ALA A 427 -46.41 -46.45 5.97
CA ALA A 427 -46.80 -45.65 4.81
C ALA A 427 -47.89 -44.65 5.17
N HIS A 428 -48.83 -45.05 6.04
CA HIS A 428 -49.84 -44.13 6.55
C HIS A 428 -49.24 -43.02 7.43
N ASP A 429 -48.26 -43.32 8.29
CA ASP A 429 -47.52 -42.32 9.08
C ASP A 429 -46.69 -41.37 8.17
N LEU A 430 -46.02 -41.95 7.15
CA LEU A 430 -45.27 -41.13 6.17
C LEU A 430 -46.19 -40.20 5.36
N SER A 431 -47.43 -40.62 5.09
CA SER A 431 -48.45 -39.77 4.49
C SER A 431 -48.72 -38.51 5.32
N GLY A 432 -48.95 -38.71 6.63
CA GLY A 432 -49.16 -37.58 7.54
C GLY A 432 -47.93 -36.67 7.67
N ARG A 433 -46.72 -37.25 7.66
CA ARG A 433 -45.47 -36.44 7.69
C ARG A 433 -45.23 -35.69 6.38
N THR A 434 -45.63 -36.26 5.25
CA THR A 434 -45.53 -35.62 3.94
C THR A 434 -46.49 -34.41 3.85
N GLU A 435 -47.70 -34.56 4.37
CA GLU A 435 -48.68 -33.46 4.49
C GLU A 435 -48.13 -32.35 5.41
N GLN A 436 -47.51 -32.71 6.55
CA GLN A 436 -46.89 -31.74 7.45
C GLN A 436 -45.72 -31.02 6.79
N THR A 437 -44.90 -31.76 6.02
CA THR A 437 -43.75 -31.16 5.29
C THR A 437 -44.21 -30.21 4.19
N ALA A 438 -45.30 -30.57 3.48
CA ALA A 438 -45.92 -29.68 2.46
C ALA A 438 -46.37 -28.37 3.07
N ALA A 439 -47.06 -28.41 4.23
CA ALA A 439 -47.46 -27.19 4.94
C ALA A 439 -46.23 -26.33 5.37
N ASN A 440 -45.13 -26.94 5.83
CA ASN A 440 -43.93 -26.23 6.20
C ASN A 440 -43.21 -25.61 4.96
N LEU A 441 -43.28 -26.25 3.81
CA LEU A 441 -42.73 -25.73 2.55
C LEU A 441 -43.51 -24.54 2.05
N GLU A 442 -44.87 -24.54 2.16
CA GLU A 442 -45.66 -23.35 1.84
C GLU A 442 -45.27 -22.15 2.71
N GLU A 443 -45.09 -22.34 4.02
CA GLU A 443 -44.62 -21.29 4.94
C GLU A 443 -43.22 -20.79 4.59
N THR A 444 -42.33 -21.75 4.25
CA THR A 444 -40.95 -21.43 3.86
C THR A 444 -40.92 -20.62 2.55
N ALA A 445 -41.75 -21.03 1.55
CA ALA A 445 -41.84 -20.33 0.27
C ALA A 445 -42.33 -18.87 0.45
N ALA A 446 -43.39 -18.69 1.28
CA ALA A 446 -43.89 -17.35 1.62
C ALA A 446 -42.80 -16.48 2.30
N THR A 447 -42.04 -17.10 3.22
CA THR A 447 -40.89 -16.41 3.90
C THR A 447 -39.81 -16.02 2.90
N MET A 448 -39.50 -16.89 1.95
CA MET A 448 -38.49 -16.60 0.90
C MET A 448 -38.94 -15.50 -0.05
N GLU A 449 -40.21 -15.43 -0.39
CA GLU A 449 -40.76 -14.29 -1.17
C GLU A 449 -40.61 -12.98 -0.40
N GLN A 450 -40.88 -13.00 0.90
CA GLN A 450 -40.67 -11.84 1.77
C GLN A 450 -39.20 -11.42 1.82
N ILE A 451 -38.27 -12.37 2.04
CA ILE A 451 -36.82 -12.10 2.05
C ILE A 451 -36.38 -11.54 0.69
N SER A 452 -36.85 -12.12 -0.42
CA SER A 452 -36.58 -11.62 -1.77
C SER A 452 -36.99 -10.15 -1.94
N GLY A 453 -38.16 -9.83 -1.40
CA GLY A 453 -38.63 -8.44 -1.37
C GLY A 453 -37.72 -7.51 -0.56
N GLN A 454 -37.29 -7.97 0.62
CA GLN A 454 -36.39 -7.20 1.48
C GLN A 454 -35.02 -6.98 0.83
N VAL A 455 -34.41 -8.03 0.22
CA VAL A 455 -33.13 -7.92 -0.49
C VAL A 455 -33.20 -6.90 -1.62
N ARG A 456 -34.28 -6.92 -2.42
CA ARG A 456 -34.50 -5.90 -3.47
C ARG A 456 -34.61 -4.49 -2.89
N GLN A 457 -35.32 -4.35 -1.77
CA GLN A 457 -35.45 -3.05 -1.11
C GLN A 457 -34.10 -2.54 -0.57
N VAL A 458 -33.26 -3.44 -0.01
CA VAL A 458 -31.90 -3.09 0.42
C VAL A 458 -31.08 -2.65 -0.78
N GLY A 459 -31.11 -3.39 -1.89
CA GLY A 459 -30.42 -3.01 -3.12
C GLY A 459 -30.80 -1.61 -3.62
N GLN A 460 -32.07 -1.28 -3.58
CA GLN A 460 -32.53 0.06 -3.95
C GLN A 460 -31.99 1.14 -3.00
N ARG A 461 -32.04 0.89 -1.68
CA ARG A 461 -31.51 1.84 -0.69
C ARG A 461 -30.01 2.06 -0.84
N VAL A 462 -29.27 1.01 -1.19
CA VAL A 462 -27.82 1.11 -1.45
C VAL A 462 -27.56 1.95 -2.70
N ALA A 463 -28.34 1.76 -3.76
CA ALA A 463 -28.24 2.58 -4.97
C ALA A 463 -28.53 4.06 -4.67
N ASP A 464 -29.58 4.34 -3.89
CA ASP A 464 -29.94 5.70 -3.48
C ASP A 464 -28.83 6.33 -2.61
N ALA A 465 -28.29 5.56 -1.65
CA ALA A 465 -27.19 6.00 -0.79
C ALA A 465 -25.93 6.31 -1.61
N ARG A 466 -25.60 5.47 -2.60
CA ARG A 466 -24.48 5.70 -3.51
C ARG A 466 -24.64 7.01 -4.27
N HIS A 467 -25.81 7.27 -4.79
CA HIS A 467 -26.09 8.52 -5.50
C HIS A 467 -25.88 9.75 -4.60
N ILE A 468 -26.30 9.66 -3.34
CA ILE A 468 -26.09 10.74 -2.35
C ILE A 468 -24.60 10.93 -2.09
N VAL A 469 -23.85 9.84 -1.95
CA VAL A 469 -22.40 9.88 -1.71
C VAL A 469 -21.65 10.48 -2.91
N GLU A 470 -22.00 10.07 -4.13
CA GLU A 470 -21.44 10.61 -5.38
C GLU A 470 -21.74 12.13 -5.51
N ALA A 471 -22.96 12.53 -5.19
CA ALA A 471 -23.33 13.95 -5.18
C ALA A 471 -22.53 14.76 -4.14
N ASN A 472 -22.34 14.18 -2.92
CA ASN A 472 -21.55 14.80 -1.87
C ASN A 472 -20.06 14.89 -2.24
N ALA A 473 -19.51 13.84 -2.87
CA ALA A 473 -18.14 13.85 -3.39
C ALA A 473 -17.96 14.95 -4.44
N GLY A 474 -18.91 15.05 -5.37
CA GLY A 474 -18.93 16.10 -6.38
C GLY A 474 -18.97 17.50 -5.77
N ALA A 475 -19.87 17.70 -4.81
CA ALA A 475 -19.98 18.99 -4.11
C ALA A 475 -18.70 19.34 -3.34
N ALA A 476 -18.08 18.34 -2.68
CA ALA A 476 -16.83 18.54 -1.96
C ALA A 476 -15.66 18.83 -2.93
N ALA A 477 -15.61 18.14 -4.07
CA ALA A 477 -14.61 18.38 -5.11
C ALA A 477 -14.75 19.80 -5.71
N ASP A 478 -15.99 20.23 -5.99
CA ASP A 478 -16.27 21.59 -6.45
C ASP A 478 -15.87 22.65 -5.40
N CYS A 479 -16.19 22.38 -4.12
CA CYS A 479 -15.69 23.19 -3.01
C CYS A 479 -14.17 23.25 -2.98
N GLY A 480 -13.51 22.09 -3.14
CA GLY A 480 -12.05 21.99 -3.19
C GLY A 480 -11.43 22.80 -4.33
N ARG A 481 -12.10 22.82 -5.49
CA ARG A 481 -11.71 23.67 -6.64
C ARG A 481 -11.83 25.15 -6.30
N VAL A 482 -12.97 25.55 -5.73
CA VAL A 482 -13.17 26.95 -5.31
C VAL A 482 -12.11 27.37 -4.28
N ILE A 483 -11.83 26.49 -3.31
CA ILE A 483 -10.77 26.72 -2.33
C ILE A 483 -9.40 26.84 -3.03
N GLY A 484 -9.15 26.02 -4.06
CA GLY A 484 -7.95 26.12 -4.90
C GLY A 484 -7.81 27.49 -5.57
N ASP A 485 -8.91 28.03 -6.12
CA ASP A 485 -8.94 29.36 -6.71
C ASP A 485 -8.66 30.46 -5.67
N VAL A 486 -9.16 30.26 -4.44
CA VAL A 486 -8.87 31.16 -3.31
C VAL A 486 -7.38 31.08 -2.95
N VAL A 487 -6.80 29.88 -2.86
CA VAL A 487 -5.35 29.71 -2.64
C VAL A 487 -4.53 30.46 -3.68
N GLN A 488 -4.86 30.26 -4.95
CA GLN A 488 -4.19 30.95 -6.06
C GLN A 488 -4.34 32.48 -5.95
N THR A 489 -5.52 32.90 -5.48
CA THR A 489 -5.78 34.34 -5.30
C THR A 489 -4.95 34.90 -4.13
N MET A 490 -4.88 34.16 -3.00
CA MET A 490 -4.01 34.52 -1.87
C MET A 490 -2.54 34.59 -2.29
N GLU A 491 -2.09 33.64 -3.11
CA GLU A 491 -0.73 33.65 -3.62
C GLU A 491 -0.44 34.85 -4.53
N ARG A 492 -1.41 35.22 -5.39
CA ARG A 492 -1.31 36.45 -6.20
C ARG A 492 -1.26 37.71 -5.33
N ILE A 493 -2.11 37.75 -4.27
CA ILE A 493 -2.12 38.87 -3.34
C ILE A 493 -0.76 38.96 -2.61
N ARG A 494 -0.24 37.82 -2.12
CA ARG A 494 1.05 37.74 -1.46
C ARG A 494 2.18 38.27 -2.38
N ASN A 495 2.21 37.74 -3.62
CA ASN A 495 3.21 38.15 -4.61
C ASN A 495 3.10 39.62 -4.94
N SER A 496 1.85 40.14 -5.05
CA SER A 496 1.62 41.57 -5.25
C SER A 496 2.09 42.40 -4.06
N SER A 497 1.76 41.94 -2.85
CA SER A 497 2.16 42.60 -1.61
C SER A 497 3.67 42.59 -1.43
N SER A 498 4.32 41.45 -1.73
CA SER A 498 5.80 41.37 -1.73
C SER A 498 6.43 42.35 -2.68
N ARG A 499 5.89 42.43 -3.90
CA ARG A 499 6.38 43.37 -4.92
C ARG A 499 6.17 44.82 -4.50
N ILE A 500 5.05 45.10 -3.82
CA ILE A 500 4.84 46.45 -3.23
C ILE A 500 5.90 46.71 -2.17
N GLY A 501 6.21 45.69 -1.32
CA GLY A 501 7.26 45.78 -0.30
C GLY A 501 8.64 46.11 -0.88
N GLU A 502 8.99 45.53 -2.02
CA GLU A 502 10.21 45.81 -2.75
C GLU A 502 10.23 47.29 -3.27
N ILE A 503 9.08 47.68 -3.85
CA ILE A 503 8.92 49.07 -4.33
C ILE A 503 9.06 50.05 -3.18
N ILE A 504 8.42 49.76 -2.03
CA ILE A 504 8.52 50.60 -0.82
C ILE A 504 9.96 50.64 -0.30
N GLY A 505 10.66 49.46 -0.34
CA GLY A 505 12.11 49.44 -0.02
C GLY A 505 12.94 50.35 -0.94
N THR A 506 12.58 50.35 -2.23
CA THR A 506 13.22 51.25 -3.20
C THR A 506 12.90 52.73 -2.90
N ILE A 507 11.63 53.01 -2.55
CA ILE A 507 11.21 54.39 -2.17
C ILE A 507 11.95 54.84 -0.90
N ASP A 508 12.08 53.99 0.10
CA ASP A 508 12.83 54.24 1.32
C ASP A 508 14.32 54.55 1.00
N GLY A 509 14.92 53.72 0.09
CA GLY A 509 16.26 53.96 -0.41
C GLY A 509 16.41 55.29 -1.14
N ILE A 510 15.43 55.63 -2.00
CA ILE A 510 15.41 56.94 -2.70
C ILE A 510 15.26 58.08 -1.67
N ALA A 511 14.36 57.90 -0.70
CA ALA A 511 14.18 58.89 0.37
C ALA A 511 15.48 59.09 1.17
N PHE A 512 16.16 57.98 1.49
CA PHE A 512 17.47 58.04 2.16
C PHE A 512 18.53 58.78 1.30
N GLN A 513 18.63 58.39 0.02
CA GLN A 513 19.55 59.09 -0.91
C GLN A 513 19.21 60.56 -1.04
N THR A 514 17.92 60.90 -1.13
CA THR A 514 17.43 62.25 -1.19
C THR A 514 17.77 63.02 0.08
N ASN A 515 17.63 62.36 1.26
CA ASN A 515 18.01 62.93 2.54
C ASN A 515 19.54 63.25 2.60
N ILE A 516 20.36 62.30 2.09
CA ILE A 516 21.81 62.49 2.02
C ILE A 516 22.16 63.60 1.03
N LEU A 517 21.51 63.59 -0.15
CA LEU A 517 21.69 64.70 -1.16
C LEU A 517 21.30 66.05 -0.57
N ALA A 518 20.17 66.12 0.11
CA ALA A 518 19.68 67.27 0.81
C ALA A 518 20.64 67.77 1.93
N LEU A 519 21.17 66.80 2.69
CA LEU A 519 22.16 67.04 3.72
C LEU A 519 23.44 67.62 3.09
N ASN A 520 23.92 67.00 2.02
CA ASN A 520 25.09 67.53 1.30
C ASN A 520 24.83 68.92 0.71
N ALA A 521 23.63 69.14 0.14
CA ALA A 521 23.21 70.42 -0.35
C ALA A 521 23.10 71.48 0.77
N ALA A 522 22.57 71.10 1.94
CA ALA A 522 22.48 71.94 3.12
C ALA A 522 23.87 72.32 3.66
N VAL A 523 24.79 71.34 3.69
CA VAL A 523 26.18 71.55 4.10
C VAL A 523 26.89 72.52 3.12
N GLU A 524 26.68 72.31 1.81
CA GLU A 524 27.32 73.18 0.82
C GLU A 524 26.66 74.59 0.75
N ALA A 525 25.34 74.62 1.01
CA ALA A 525 24.62 75.90 1.17
C ALA A 525 25.07 76.63 2.44
N ALA A 526 25.32 75.95 3.55
CA ALA A 526 25.91 76.54 4.76
C ALA A 526 27.35 77.03 4.52
N ARG A 527 28.07 76.30 3.67
CA ARG A 527 29.47 76.69 3.28
C ARG A 527 29.54 77.87 2.38
N ALA A 528 28.45 78.14 1.60
CA ALA A 528 28.34 79.32 0.72
C ALA A 528 27.90 80.60 1.48
N GLY A 529 27.69 80.56 2.77
CA GLY A 529 27.36 81.69 3.62
C GLY A 529 26.04 82.36 3.23
N GLU A 530 26.00 83.70 3.25
CA GLU A 530 24.77 84.44 2.95
C GLU A 530 24.21 84.20 1.54
N HIS A 531 25.02 83.82 0.56
CA HIS A 531 24.57 83.48 -0.79
C HIS A 531 23.88 82.13 -0.89
N GLY A 532 24.06 81.31 0.14
CA GLY A 532 23.45 79.96 0.19
C GLY A 532 22.11 79.85 0.93
N ARG A 533 21.60 80.93 1.59
CA ARG A 533 20.41 80.87 2.47
C ARG A 533 19.16 80.34 1.81
N GLY A 534 18.91 80.72 0.56
CA GLY A 534 17.76 80.18 -0.21
C GLY A 534 17.89 78.68 -0.49
N PHE A 535 19.10 78.25 -0.82
CA PHE A 535 19.42 76.89 -1.06
C PHE A 535 19.35 76.02 0.24
N ALA A 536 19.81 76.65 1.36
CA ALA A 536 19.71 75.94 2.68
C ALA A 536 18.28 75.71 3.07
N VAL A 537 17.33 76.63 2.83
CA VAL A 537 15.90 76.42 3.10
C VAL A 537 15.36 75.35 2.21
N VAL A 538 15.66 75.36 0.92
CA VAL A 538 15.22 74.31 0.00
C VAL A 538 15.80 72.95 0.40
N ALA A 539 17.08 72.89 0.73
CA ALA A 539 17.75 71.70 1.16
C ALA A 539 17.13 71.13 2.46
N SER A 540 16.80 72.01 3.41
CA SER A 540 16.14 71.63 4.64
C SER A 540 14.71 71.09 4.40
N GLU A 541 13.98 71.73 3.48
CA GLU A 541 12.63 71.26 3.10
C GLU A 541 12.67 69.92 2.34
N VAL A 542 13.65 69.78 1.41
CA VAL A 542 13.88 68.52 0.73
C VAL A 542 14.26 67.41 1.74
N ARG A 543 15.08 67.77 2.72
CA ARG A 543 15.45 66.82 3.78
C ARG A 543 14.28 66.47 4.65
N ALA A 544 13.44 67.45 5.01
CA ALA A 544 12.21 67.18 5.78
C ALA A 544 11.22 66.30 4.98
N LEU A 545 11.10 66.60 3.67
CA LEU A 545 10.27 65.81 2.77
C LEU A 545 10.81 64.39 2.62
N ALA A 546 12.12 64.24 2.46
CA ALA A 546 12.78 62.94 2.40
C ALA A 546 12.57 62.13 3.70
N GLY A 547 12.69 62.80 4.86
CA GLY A 547 12.39 62.19 6.15
C GLY A 547 10.92 61.72 6.28
N ARG A 548 9.99 62.61 5.81
CA ARG A 548 8.55 62.22 5.77
C ARG A 548 8.32 61.07 4.79
N SER A 549 8.97 61.05 3.66
CA SER A 549 8.87 59.96 2.68
C SER A 549 9.43 58.65 3.23
N ALA A 550 10.59 58.70 3.91
CA ALA A 550 11.14 57.54 4.61
C ALA A 550 10.21 56.99 5.70
N ASN A 551 9.65 57.92 6.52
CA ASN A 551 8.70 57.50 7.55
C ASN A 551 7.44 56.89 6.95
N ALA A 552 6.86 57.51 5.91
CA ALA A 552 5.71 56.96 5.18
C ALA A 552 6.04 55.62 4.54
N ALA A 553 7.20 55.47 3.91
CA ALA A 553 7.67 54.21 3.36
C ALA A 553 7.79 53.15 4.45
N LYS A 554 8.34 53.50 5.60
CA LYS A 554 8.45 52.60 6.74
C LYS A 554 7.08 52.14 7.28
N GLU A 555 6.13 53.11 7.35
CA GLU A 555 4.76 52.83 7.79
C GLU A 555 4.04 51.89 6.79
N ILE A 556 4.13 52.20 5.50
CA ILE A 556 3.60 51.34 4.44
C ILE A 556 4.27 49.96 4.49
N LYS A 557 5.59 49.91 4.69
CA LYS A 557 6.34 48.66 4.81
C LYS A 557 5.79 47.80 5.95
N THR A 558 5.47 48.41 7.09
CA THR A 558 4.87 47.72 8.23
C THR A 558 3.48 47.21 7.86
N LEU A 559 2.65 48.04 7.19
CA LEU A 559 1.31 47.64 6.74
C LEU A 559 1.38 46.50 5.72
N ILE A 560 2.31 46.57 4.80
CA ILE A 560 2.53 45.52 3.80
C ILE A 560 3.02 44.24 4.50
N GLY A 561 3.94 44.37 5.48
CA GLY A 561 4.35 43.23 6.32
C GLY A 561 3.17 42.56 7.00
N SER A 562 2.33 43.36 7.69
CA SER A 562 1.12 42.86 8.32
C SER A 562 0.12 42.24 7.31
N SER A 563 0.01 42.85 6.12
CA SER A 563 -0.85 42.29 5.06
C SER A 563 -0.32 40.95 4.55
N ILE A 564 0.99 40.79 4.43
CA ILE A 564 1.62 39.51 4.06
C ILE A 564 1.35 38.47 5.17
N GLU A 565 1.55 38.84 6.43
CA GLU A 565 1.27 37.95 7.56
C GLU A 565 -0.22 37.50 7.61
N GLN A 566 -1.14 38.45 7.36
CA GLN A 566 -2.58 38.12 7.30
C GLN A 566 -2.91 37.19 6.11
N VAL A 567 -2.31 37.46 4.93
CA VAL A 567 -2.49 36.62 3.76
C VAL A 567 -1.88 35.23 3.99
N GLU A 568 -0.75 35.18 4.69
CA GLU A 568 -0.08 33.93 5.03
C GLU A 568 -0.87 33.12 6.05
N ALA A 569 -1.45 33.79 7.06
CA ALA A 569 -2.39 33.18 7.98
C ALA A 569 -3.65 32.69 7.24
N GLY A 570 -4.22 33.53 6.36
CA GLY A 570 -5.35 33.18 5.51
C GLY A 570 -5.05 31.98 4.61
N HIS A 571 -3.87 31.99 3.99
CA HIS A 571 -3.39 30.87 3.17
C HIS A 571 -3.33 29.56 3.98
N GLY A 572 -2.85 29.64 5.24
CA GLY A 572 -2.83 28.50 6.15
C GLY A 572 -4.22 27.94 6.42
N VAL A 573 -5.20 28.82 6.75
CA VAL A 573 -6.59 28.41 7.01
C VAL A 573 -7.23 27.79 5.75
N VAL A 574 -7.01 28.42 4.60
CA VAL A 574 -7.56 27.92 3.32
C VAL A 574 -6.86 26.62 2.91
N GLY A 575 -5.56 26.48 3.24
CA GLY A 575 -4.83 25.22 3.09
C GLY A 575 -5.46 24.09 3.90
N GLN A 576 -5.80 24.34 5.18
CA GLN A 576 -6.50 23.38 6.03
C GLN A 576 -7.90 23.05 5.50
N ALA A 577 -8.62 24.06 5.01
CA ALA A 577 -9.94 23.83 4.39
C ALA A 577 -9.82 22.93 3.14
N ARG A 578 -8.79 23.12 2.32
CA ARG A 578 -8.51 22.26 1.17
C ARG A 578 -8.22 20.83 1.59
N GLU A 579 -7.43 20.66 2.64
CA GLU A 579 -7.11 19.34 3.19
C GLU A 579 -8.37 18.65 3.75
N MET A 580 -9.22 19.41 4.45
CA MET A 580 -10.52 18.90 4.89
C MET A 580 -11.41 18.48 3.71
N MET A 581 -11.46 19.29 2.62
CA MET A 581 -12.22 18.91 1.42
C MET A 581 -11.64 17.65 0.77
N ALA A 582 -10.30 17.53 0.68
CA ALA A 582 -9.66 16.32 0.18
C ALA A 582 -10.00 15.10 1.05
N THR A 583 -10.03 15.30 2.37
CA THR A 583 -10.43 14.23 3.31
C THR A 583 -11.90 13.83 3.11
N ILE A 584 -12.80 14.81 2.90
CA ILE A 584 -14.22 14.53 2.64
C ILE A 584 -14.38 13.76 1.33
N VAL A 585 -13.65 14.16 0.27
CA VAL A 585 -13.65 13.41 -1.01
C VAL A 585 -13.14 11.99 -0.79
N GLY A 586 -12.00 11.84 -0.08
CA GLY A 586 -11.47 10.51 0.25
C GLY A 586 -12.43 9.65 1.08
N ASN A 587 -13.10 10.26 2.06
CA ASN A 587 -14.11 9.57 2.85
C ASN A 587 -15.32 9.18 1.99
N ALA A 588 -15.75 10.07 1.09
CA ALA A 588 -16.85 9.78 0.18
C ALA A 588 -16.46 8.65 -0.79
N GLU A 589 -15.23 8.66 -1.31
CA GLU A 589 -14.72 7.55 -2.14
C GLU A 589 -14.69 6.23 -1.37
N GLN A 590 -14.28 6.28 -0.10
CA GLN A 590 -14.27 5.11 0.77
C GLN A 590 -15.69 4.59 1.01
N ILE A 591 -16.65 5.49 1.32
CA ILE A 591 -18.05 5.11 1.49
C ILE A 591 -18.62 4.57 0.17
N ALA A 592 -18.29 5.19 -0.98
CA ALA A 592 -18.70 4.69 -2.28
C ALA A 592 -18.11 3.29 -2.57
N GLY A 593 -16.90 3.02 -2.05
CA GLY A 593 -16.32 1.68 -2.03
C GLY A 593 -17.15 0.70 -1.22
N GLN A 594 -17.47 1.06 0.01
CA GLN A 594 -18.30 0.24 0.90
C GLN A 594 -19.71 0.02 0.33
N MET A 595 -20.30 1.05 -0.31
CA MET A 595 -21.60 0.89 -0.97
C MET A 595 -21.53 -0.09 -2.14
N ARG A 596 -20.42 -0.13 -2.87
CA ARG A 596 -20.20 -1.15 -3.92
C ARG A 596 -20.12 -2.55 -3.31
N GLU A 597 -19.34 -2.72 -2.24
CA GLU A 597 -19.24 -4.01 -1.55
C GLU A 597 -20.61 -4.48 -1.02
N ILE A 598 -21.42 -3.56 -0.46
CA ILE A 598 -22.78 -3.91 0.00
C ILE A 598 -23.68 -4.23 -1.20
N ALA A 599 -23.56 -3.49 -2.31
CA ALA A 599 -24.30 -3.80 -3.53
C ALA A 599 -23.97 -5.19 -4.06
N ASP A 600 -22.67 -5.52 -4.12
CA ASP A 600 -22.20 -6.83 -4.55
C ASP A 600 -22.68 -7.93 -3.60
N ALA A 601 -22.57 -7.70 -2.29
CA ALA A 601 -23.10 -8.62 -1.28
C ALA A 601 -24.63 -8.81 -1.40
N THR A 602 -25.35 -7.72 -1.66
CA THR A 602 -26.82 -7.77 -1.87
C THR A 602 -27.17 -8.51 -3.16
N GLN A 603 -26.37 -8.31 -4.21
CA GLN A 603 -26.49 -9.06 -5.45
C GLN A 603 -26.25 -10.56 -5.22
N GLN A 604 -25.22 -10.91 -4.45
CA GLN A 604 -24.94 -12.29 -4.06
C GLN A 604 -26.07 -12.88 -3.20
N GLN A 605 -26.59 -12.10 -2.24
CA GLN A 605 -27.77 -12.51 -1.47
C GLN A 605 -28.99 -12.74 -2.36
N SER A 606 -29.21 -11.86 -3.35
CA SER A 606 -30.29 -12.05 -4.32
C SER A 606 -30.13 -13.35 -5.10
N HIS A 607 -28.90 -13.67 -5.53
CA HIS A 607 -28.61 -14.96 -6.14
C HIS A 607 -28.86 -16.14 -5.18
N GLY A 608 -28.37 -16.02 -3.94
CA GLY A 608 -28.59 -17.06 -2.92
C GLY A 608 -30.08 -17.27 -2.63
N VAL A 609 -30.89 -16.20 -2.58
CA VAL A 609 -32.35 -16.32 -2.41
C VAL A 609 -33.01 -17.03 -3.59
N VAL A 610 -32.55 -16.75 -4.82
CA VAL A 610 -33.03 -17.45 -6.01
C VAL A 610 -32.68 -18.94 -5.97
N GLU A 611 -31.44 -19.26 -5.52
CA GLU A 611 -31.00 -20.65 -5.36
C GLU A 611 -31.79 -21.39 -4.27
N VAL A 612 -32.01 -20.73 -3.11
CA VAL A 612 -32.85 -21.32 -2.04
C VAL A 612 -34.29 -21.48 -2.53
N GLY A 613 -34.82 -20.50 -3.27
CA GLY A 613 -36.15 -20.62 -3.87
C GLY A 613 -36.24 -21.76 -4.90
N ALA A 614 -35.14 -22.05 -5.61
CA ALA A 614 -35.06 -23.23 -6.47
C ALA A 614 -35.01 -24.53 -5.65
N ALA A 615 -34.24 -24.52 -4.53
CA ALA A 615 -34.19 -25.67 -3.61
C ALA A 615 -35.55 -25.96 -2.94
N VAL A 616 -36.28 -24.91 -2.55
CA VAL A 616 -37.63 -25.05 -1.98
C VAL A 616 -38.59 -25.70 -3.00
N ARG A 617 -38.52 -25.25 -4.27
CA ARG A 617 -39.30 -25.86 -5.35
C ARG A 617 -38.93 -27.32 -5.58
N SER A 618 -37.61 -27.64 -5.52
CA SER A 618 -37.16 -29.02 -5.64
C SER A 618 -37.62 -29.90 -4.44
N LEU A 619 -37.71 -29.29 -3.24
CA LEU A 619 -38.25 -29.97 -2.06
C LEU A 619 -39.78 -30.16 -2.18
N ASP A 620 -40.52 -29.26 -2.79
CA ASP A 620 -41.95 -29.40 -3.07
C ASP A 620 -42.18 -30.55 -4.07
N GLU A 621 -41.40 -30.57 -5.17
CA GLU A 621 -41.44 -31.69 -6.12
C GLU A 621 -41.10 -33.05 -5.42
N ALA A 622 -40.09 -33.05 -4.53
CA ALA A 622 -39.72 -34.23 -3.76
C ALA A 622 -40.85 -34.66 -2.78
N THR A 623 -41.56 -33.68 -2.20
CA THR A 623 -42.68 -33.92 -1.28
C THR A 623 -43.88 -34.49 -2.03
N GLN A 624 -44.19 -33.97 -3.21
CA GLN A 624 -45.23 -34.54 -4.09
C GLN A 624 -44.88 -35.95 -4.58
N GLN A 625 -43.56 -36.15 -4.92
CA GLN A 625 -43.07 -37.49 -5.23
C GLN A 625 -43.22 -38.45 -4.04
N ASN A 626 -42.96 -37.96 -2.81
CA ASN A 626 -43.15 -38.78 -1.60
C ASN A 626 -44.62 -39.19 -1.40
N ALA A 627 -45.59 -38.29 -1.67
CA ALA A 627 -47.00 -38.64 -1.60
C ALA A 627 -47.37 -39.73 -2.60
N ALA A 628 -46.89 -39.61 -3.84
CA ALA A 628 -47.08 -40.68 -4.84
C ALA A 628 -46.37 -41.99 -4.45
N LEU A 629 -45.20 -41.89 -3.81
CA LEU A 629 -44.42 -43.01 -3.29
C LEU A 629 -45.15 -43.72 -2.15
N VAL A 630 -45.90 -43.02 -1.30
CA VAL A 630 -46.70 -43.63 -0.21
C VAL A 630 -47.85 -44.48 -0.79
N GLU A 631 -48.55 -43.97 -1.80
CA GLU A 631 -49.59 -44.77 -2.48
C GLU A 631 -49.01 -46.04 -3.14
N GLN A 632 -47.84 -45.85 -3.83
CA GLN A 632 -47.16 -46.98 -4.46
C GLN A 632 -46.60 -47.98 -3.44
N THR A 633 -46.15 -47.49 -2.27
CA THR A 633 -45.60 -48.34 -1.20
C THR A 633 -46.70 -49.19 -0.57
N THR A 634 -47.89 -48.61 -0.40
CA THR A 634 -49.07 -49.36 0.12
C THR A 634 -49.48 -50.48 -0.83
N ALA A 635 -49.52 -50.19 -2.13
CA ALA A 635 -49.81 -51.20 -3.16
C ALA A 635 -48.69 -52.25 -3.25
N ALA A 636 -47.42 -51.79 -3.10
CA ALA A 636 -46.25 -52.70 -3.09
C ALA A 636 -46.19 -53.59 -1.86
N ALA A 637 -46.62 -53.09 -0.67
CA ALA A 637 -46.67 -53.92 0.54
C ALA A 637 -47.66 -55.06 0.38
N SER A 638 -48.79 -54.81 -0.28
CA SER A 638 -49.75 -55.92 -0.64
C SER A 638 -49.14 -56.92 -1.62
N ALA A 639 -48.40 -56.38 -2.65
CA ALA A 639 -47.72 -57.26 -3.61
C ALA A 639 -46.53 -58.04 -3.00
N LEU A 640 -45.84 -57.40 -1.97
CA LEU A 640 -44.75 -58.03 -1.24
C LEU A 640 -45.21 -59.20 -0.37
N ALA A 641 -46.43 -59.13 0.19
CA ALA A 641 -47.03 -60.28 0.92
C ALA A 641 -47.21 -61.50 0.00
N ASP A 642 -47.58 -61.30 -1.26
CA ASP A 642 -47.67 -62.32 -2.29
C ASP A 642 -46.30 -62.78 -2.81
N GLN A 643 -45.33 -61.80 -2.92
CA GLN A 643 -43.99 -62.10 -3.38
C GLN A 643 -43.13 -62.84 -2.36
N ALA A 644 -43.39 -62.65 -1.06
CA ALA A 644 -42.72 -63.38 0.02
C ALA A 644 -42.91 -64.93 -0.11
N GLN A 645 -44.00 -65.36 -0.68
CA GLN A 645 -44.29 -66.77 -0.94
C GLN A 645 -43.49 -67.34 -2.12
N ARG A 646 -43.09 -66.46 -3.11
CA ARG A 646 -42.20 -66.83 -4.23
C ARG A 646 -40.75 -66.87 -3.83
N LEU A 647 -40.32 -65.90 -2.96
CA LEU A 647 -38.95 -65.82 -2.50
C LEU A 647 -38.45 -67.04 -1.75
N ASN A 648 -39.34 -67.77 -1.09
CA ASN A 648 -39.00 -69.03 -0.40
C ASN A 648 -38.44 -70.13 -1.36
N GLY A 649 -38.84 -70.05 -2.65
CA GLY A 649 -38.32 -70.95 -3.68
C GLY A 649 -36.96 -70.53 -4.26
N GLU A 650 -36.67 -69.26 -4.27
CA GLU A 650 -35.44 -68.74 -4.89
C GLU A 650 -34.23 -68.66 -3.93
N VAL A 651 -34.51 -68.74 -2.61
CA VAL A 651 -33.47 -68.65 -1.58
C VAL A 651 -32.61 -69.93 -1.48
N SER A 652 -33.05 -71.02 -2.06
CA SER A 652 -32.27 -72.26 -2.17
C SER A 652 -30.97 -72.10 -3.03
N PHE A 653 -30.84 -70.97 -3.76
CA PHE A 653 -29.63 -70.66 -4.49
C PHE A 653 -28.43 -70.38 -3.56
N PHE A 654 -28.69 -69.94 -2.32
CA PHE A 654 -27.60 -69.56 -1.42
C PHE A 654 -27.12 -70.78 -0.62
N LYS A 655 -25.81 -71.02 -0.69
CA LYS A 655 -25.17 -72.08 0.15
C LYS A 655 -24.95 -71.50 1.54
N LEU A 656 -25.65 -72.07 2.51
CA LEU A 656 -25.44 -71.89 3.94
C LEU A 656 -24.47 -72.96 4.43
N ALA A 657 -23.52 -72.59 5.32
CA ALA A 657 -22.55 -73.51 5.88
C ALA A 657 -23.23 -74.70 6.62
#